data_f2cc8871720a5b5c19d1dfd83b23348c
#
_entry.id   f2cc8871720a5b5c19d1dfd83b23348c
#
_cell.length_a   1.000
_cell.length_b   1.000
_cell.length_c   1.000
_cell.angle_alpha   90.00
_cell.angle_beta   90.00
_cell.angle_gamma   90.00
#
_symmetry.space_group_name_H-M   'P 1'
#
loop_
_entity.id
_entity.type
_entity.pdbx_description
1 polymer ?
#
loop_
_entity_poly.entity_id
_entity_poly.type
_entity_poly.pdbx_seq_one_letter_code
_entity_poly.pdbx_strand_id
1 'polypeptide(L)'
;MIILKKALFVGLFLLFCKRLMAQDSAISAEKPLQDVMVTVFNSRVKWKEAPAAVAIVGQKDFQSFSAASALPALNRIPGIRMEERSPGSYRLSVRGSLLRSPFGVRNIKVYWNQIPFTDATGNTYLNLIDLTQLDQIEVAKGPASSMYGAGTGGVLLMKQNANFTEKPQQKIRIDFSAGSYGYNQQQVTQQYNSRSWSSTLHLHRLAQDGYRDHSAMNRSGIFWQNSVLINKHQIKSGLLFTDLFYQTPGGITLAQVAMNPRLSRQATPVLPGAIEQKASIRNATIWLGLQDIYQINRMNSIHAFLGFSDTRFENPFITNYEKRREKNLITGIQWVLSPSGNTNQFQWTTGVEYMANEAGIKNFVNNKGVPANLLADDIIYSQQHFIFSQVKWKPFQRFLLQAGLSVNQQDYMYKSMQRVSAPFNYRKIASPISPRVSFNYAVTSTINFYGVASRGFSAPTLAEIRPSDGQFYPLLNAEQGWNFEGGIKGFLGDGQFVFDASFYHFSLQNAIVRRTDAGGNEYFVNAGGTRQNGAELSIRYKVMQMGKGKPFDMEYQSAFSYQPYRFTNFQQGLLQLNNNPLTGVPATVWVIGFDIKTKSGLSIFCNANFTGKISLNDAATVYADPYQLVQIKISKQLQIDNTGIQIFTGVDNLLNQVYSLGNDINALGNRYFNTAAGRNFYAGFKISFQ
;
A
#
# COMPACT_ATOMS: atom_id res chain seq x y z
N MET A 1 -24.89 -9.94 40.30
CA MET A 1 -25.27 -8.76 39.51
C MET A 1 -24.72 -8.73 38.07
N ILE A 2 -23.56 -9.34 37.78
CA ILE A 2 -22.95 -9.40 36.43
C ILE A 2 -23.62 -10.48 35.54
N ILE A 3 -24.08 -11.58 36.10
CA ILE A 3 -24.74 -12.68 35.37
C ILE A 3 -26.12 -12.31 34.89
N LEU A 4 -26.88 -11.50 35.68
CA LEU A 4 -28.23 -11.03 35.30
C LEU A 4 -28.19 -10.02 34.12
N LYS A 5 -27.13 -9.19 34.01
CA LYS A 5 -26.96 -8.25 32.87
C LYS A 5 -26.63 -8.97 31.57
N LYS A 6 -25.89 -10.11 31.61
CA LYS A 6 -25.61 -10.91 30.44
C LYS A 6 -26.82 -11.70 29.92
N ALA A 7 -27.68 -12.17 30.82
CA ALA A 7 -28.92 -12.86 30.44
C ALA A 7 -29.96 -11.89 29.83
N LEU A 8 -30.02 -10.65 30.30
CA LEU A 8 -30.91 -9.63 29.73
C LEU A 8 -30.51 -9.24 28.31
N PHE A 9 -29.22 -9.17 28.02
CA PHE A 9 -28.68 -8.85 26.67
C PHE A 9 -28.97 -9.96 25.67
N VAL A 10 -28.84 -11.22 26.06
CA VAL A 10 -29.15 -12.41 25.22
C VAL A 10 -30.66 -12.53 25.02
N GLY A 11 -31.48 -12.25 26.02
CA GLY A 11 -32.94 -12.24 25.92
C GLY A 11 -33.49 -11.17 25.00
N LEU A 12 -32.93 -9.94 25.03
CA LEU A 12 -33.29 -8.86 24.10
C LEU A 12 -32.89 -9.21 22.66
N PHE A 13 -31.74 -9.85 22.47
CA PHE A 13 -31.26 -10.28 21.14
C PHE A 13 -32.14 -11.36 20.50
N LEU A 14 -32.65 -12.32 21.28
CA LEU A 14 -33.57 -13.37 20.82
C LEU A 14 -34.99 -12.87 20.53
N LEU A 15 -35.46 -11.82 21.21
CA LEU A 15 -36.76 -11.18 20.93
C LEU A 15 -36.74 -10.32 19.67
N PHE A 16 -35.56 -9.76 19.31
CA PHE A 16 -35.38 -9.00 18.08
C PHE A 16 -35.37 -9.90 16.82
N CYS A 17 -34.92 -11.14 16.94
CA CYS A 17 -34.86 -12.08 15.82
C CYS A 17 -36.22 -12.61 15.33
N LYS A 18 -37.32 -12.45 16.07
CA LYS A 18 -38.64 -12.99 15.68
C LYS A 18 -39.47 -12.07 14.75
N ARG A 19 -39.06 -10.82 14.47
CA ARG A 19 -39.82 -9.90 13.61
C ARG A 19 -39.15 -9.55 12.26
N LEU A 20 -38.12 -10.27 11.87
CA LEU A 20 -37.39 -9.98 10.64
C LEU A 20 -37.91 -10.83 9.46
N MET A 21 -39.08 -10.49 8.94
CA MET A 21 -39.47 -10.87 7.59
C MET A 21 -38.75 -9.95 6.62
N ALA A 22 -38.03 -10.52 5.66
CA ALA A 22 -37.20 -9.80 4.71
C ALA A 22 -38.01 -8.97 3.74
N GLN A 23 -37.83 -7.64 3.75
CA GLN A 23 -38.10 -6.79 2.59
C GLN A 23 -36.89 -6.83 1.64
N ASP A 24 -37.15 -6.86 0.34
CA ASP A 24 -36.14 -6.84 -0.71
C ASP A 24 -35.30 -5.57 -0.60
N SER A 25 -34.11 -5.68 -0.02
CA SER A 25 -33.13 -4.60 -0.06
C SER A 25 -32.52 -4.50 -1.44
N ALA A 26 -32.69 -3.34 -2.09
CA ALA A 26 -32.00 -3.01 -3.33
C ALA A 26 -30.48 -3.03 -3.05
N ILE A 27 -29.84 -4.14 -3.36
CA ILE A 27 -28.37 -4.27 -3.36
C ILE A 27 -27.87 -3.30 -4.44
N SER A 28 -27.12 -2.28 -4.04
CA SER A 28 -26.44 -1.37 -4.97
C SER A 28 -25.68 -2.21 -5.99
N ALA A 29 -26.12 -2.22 -7.24
CA ALA A 29 -25.50 -2.99 -8.32
C ALA A 29 -24.07 -2.49 -8.52
N GLU A 30 -23.07 -3.30 -8.21
CA GLU A 30 -21.67 -3.01 -8.52
C GLU A 30 -21.50 -2.83 -10.02
N LYS A 31 -20.78 -1.76 -10.42
CA LYS A 31 -20.38 -1.62 -11.81
C LYS A 31 -19.53 -2.82 -12.21
N PRO A 32 -19.89 -3.55 -13.26
CA PRO A 32 -19.08 -4.66 -13.74
C PRO A 32 -17.67 -4.16 -14.11
N LEU A 33 -16.64 -4.96 -13.89
CA LEU A 33 -15.22 -4.56 -14.12
C LEU A 33 -14.97 -4.06 -15.55
N GLN A 34 -15.76 -4.50 -16.53
CA GLN A 34 -15.74 -4.02 -17.91
C GLN A 34 -15.96 -2.51 -18.06
N ASP A 35 -16.70 -1.89 -17.15
CA ASP A 35 -17.02 -0.45 -17.16
C ASP A 35 -16.17 0.35 -16.17
N VAL A 36 -15.27 -0.31 -15.43
CA VAL A 36 -14.40 0.39 -14.49
C VAL A 36 -13.36 1.22 -15.25
N MET A 37 -13.36 2.52 -14.93
CA MET A 37 -12.37 3.44 -15.43
C MET A 37 -11.15 3.49 -14.54
N VAL A 38 -9.98 3.46 -15.15
CA VAL A 38 -8.68 3.69 -14.46
C VAL A 38 -8.12 5.03 -14.86
N THR A 39 -7.34 5.64 -13.98
CA THR A 39 -6.77 6.98 -14.19
C THR A 39 -5.25 7.00 -14.13
N VAL A 40 -4.62 5.83 -14.08
CA VAL A 40 -3.16 5.74 -14.14
C VAL A 40 -2.61 6.44 -15.39
N PHE A 41 -1.43 7.03 -15.25
CA PHE A 41 -0.78 7.84 -16.29
C PHE A 41 -1.65 9.00 -16.78
N ASN A 42 -2.45 9.64 -15.88
CA ASN A 42 -3.39 10.71 -16.17
C ASN A 42 -4.32 10.42 -17.38
N SER A 43 -4.63 9.17 -17.59
CA SER A 43 -5.36 8.67 -18.74
C SER A 43 -6.62 7.99 -18.26
N ARG A 44 -7.76 8.69 -18.32
CA ARG A 44 -9.06 8.08 -18.00
C ARG A 44 -9.48 7.14 -19.13
N VAL A 45 -9.26 5.85 -18.93
CA VAL A 45 -9.60 4.80 -19.92
C VAL A 45 -10.30 3.63 -19.22
N LYS A 46 -11.02 2.81 -19.99
CA LYS A 46 -11.55 1.54 -19.46
C LYS A 46 -10.38 0.65 -19.04
N TRP A 47 -10.52 -0.11 -17.95
CA TRP A 47 -9.46 -0.98 -17.41
C TRP A 47 -8.80 -1.85 -18.50
N LYS A 48 -9.58 -2.46 -19.41
CA LYS A 48 -9.03 -3.27 -20.51
C LYS A 48 -8.21 -2.48 -21.52
N GLU A 49 -8.48 -1.18 -21.68
CA GLU A 49 -7.79 -0.30 -22.64
C GLU A 49 -6.53 0.31 -22.05
N ALA A 50 -6.28 0.16 -20.74
CA ALA A 50 -5.07 0.70 -20.12
C ALA A 50 -3.83 0.00 -20.67
N PRO A 51 -2.84 0.74 -21.24
CA PRO A 51 -1.64 0.16 -21.82
C PRO A 51 -0.57 -0.10 -20.72
N ALA A 52 -0.93 -0.90 -19.70
CA ALA A 52 -0.09 -1.30 -18.57
C ALA A 52 -0.78 -2.40 -17.75
N ALA A 53 -0.02 -3.14 -16.93
CA ALA A 53 -0.58 -3.97 -15.87
C ALA A 53 -1.13 -3.08 -14.75
N VAL A 54 -2.45 -2.96 -14.68
CA VAL A 54 -3.15 -2.13 -13.68
C VAL A 54 -4.08 -3.00 -12.86
N ALA A 55 -3.84 -3.03 -11.55
CA ALA A 55 -4.74 -3.66 -10.60
C ALA A 55 -5.62 -2.63 -9.90
N ILE A 56 -6.79 -3.07 -9.48
CA ILE A 56 -7.79 -2.25 -8.79
C ILE A 56 -8.22 -2.99 -7.53
N VAL A 57 -8.20 -2.30 -6.39
CA VAL A 57 -8.77 -2.75 -5.11
C VAL A 57 -9.87 -1.78 -4.73
N GLY A 58 -11.08 -2.27 -4.64
CA GLY A 58 -12.24 -1.47 -4.25
C GLY A 58 -12.71 -1.77 -2.83
N GLN A 59 -13.75 -1.07 -2.41
CA GLN A 59 -14.37 -1.26 -1.09
C GLN A 59 -14.78 -2.72 -0.82
N LYS A 60 -15.31 -3.42 -1.84
CA LYS A 60 -15.68 -4.84 -1.72
C LYS A 60 -14.50 -5.71 -1.31
N ASP A 61 -13.33 -5.50 -1.92
CA ASP A 61 -12.14 -6.29 -1.63
C ASP A 61 -11.71 -6.10 -0.16
N PHE A 62 -11.77 -4.86 0.36
CA PHE A 62 -11.49 -4.59 1.78
C PHE A 62 -12.55 -5.18 2.71
N GLN A 63 -13.82 -5.11 2.34
CA GLN A 63 -14.94 -5.61 3.14
C GLN A 63 -14.96 -7.15 3.24
N SER A 64 -14.28 -7.84 2.35
CA SER A 64 -14.17 -9.30 2.35
C SER A 64 -13.30 -9.84 3.49
N PHE A 65 -12.49 -8.99 4.15
CA PHE A 65 -11.57 -9.37 5.21
C PHE A 65 -11.86 -8.68 6.54
N SER A 66 -11.04 -8.95 7.56
CA SER A 66 -10.99 -8.17 8.78
C SER A 66 -10.61 -6.71 8.46
N ALA A 67 -11.24 -5.75 9.13
CA ALA A 67 -10.89 -4.35 8.97
C ALA A 67 -9.59 -3.96 9.72
N ALA A 68 -8.96 -4.89 10.43
CA ALA A 68 -7.71 -4.64 11.15
C ALA A 68 -6.56 -4.22 10.21
N SER A 69 -6.53 -4.75 8.98
CA SER A 69 -5.49 -4.45 8.01
C SER A 69 -5.99 -4.58 6.57
N ALA A 70 -5.49 -3.72 5.67
CA ALA A 70 -5.70 -3.84 4.22
C ALA A 70 -4.86 -4.95 3.56
N LEU A 71 -3.94 -5.54 4.30
CA LEU A 71 -2.95 -6.50 3.83
C LEU A 71 -3.56 -7.68 3.07
N PRO A 72 -4.60 -8.38 3.58
CA PRO A 72 -5.16 -9.51 2.85
C PRO A 72 -5.76 -9.13 1.50
N ALA A 73 -6.41 -7.95 1.41
CA ALA A 73 -6.99 -7.45 0.17
C ALA A 73 -5.91 -7.11 -0.88
N LEU A 74 -4.80 -6.49 -0.47
CA LEU A 74 -3.69 -6.19 -1.37
C LEU A 74 -2.94 -7.45 -1.81
N ASN A 75 -2.79 -8.44 -0.93
CA ASN A 75 -2.12 -9.71 -1.24
C ASN A 75 -2.94 -10.63 -2.17
N ARG A 76 -4.19 -10.27 -2.52
CA ARG A 76 -4.96 -10.94 -3.59
C ARG A 76 -4.55 -10.49 -4.99
N ILE A 77 -3.70 -9.49 -5.11
CA ILE A 77 -3.29 -8.97 -6.42
C ILE A 77 -1.99 -9.66 -6.85
N PRO A 78 -1.94 -10.26 -8.05
CA PRO A 78 -0.71 -10.86 -8.56
C PRO A 78 0.44 -9.82 -8.58
N GLY A 79 1.63 -10.23 -8.14
CA GLY A 79 2.81 -9.36 -8.13
C GLY A 79 2.85 -8.32 -7.01
N ILE A 80 1.83 -8.24 -6.15
CA ILE A 80 1.82 -7.37 -4.98
C ILE A 80 1.98 -8.22 -3.72
N ARG A 81 2.84 -7.75 -2.81
CA ARG A 81 3.03 -8.33 -1.49
C ARG A 81 3.11 -7.23 -0.46
N MET A 82 2.12 -7.15 0.39
CA MET A 82 2.16 -6.38 1.61
C MET A 82 2.53 -7.29 2.77
N GLU A 83 3.46 -6.86 3.59
CA GLU A 83 3.95 -7.61 4.74
C GLU A 83 3.74 -6.83 6.02
N GLU A 84 3.58 -7.57 7.13
CA GLU A 84 3.41 -7.04 8.47
C GLU A 84 4.34 -7.79 9.42
N ARG A 85 5.34 -7.08 9.99
CA ARG A 85 6.30 -7.66 10.95
C ARG A 85 5.74 -7.70 12.38
N SER A 86 4.89 -6.74 12.68
CA SER A 86 4.03 -6.63 13.86
C SER A 86 2.90 -5.66 13.51
N PRO A 87 1.78 -5.65 14.26
CA PRO A 87 0.71 -4.69 14.02
C PRO A 87 1.22 -3.26 13.84
N GLY A 88 0.85 -2.62 12.73
CA GLY A 88 1.31 -1.27 12.37
C GLY A 88 2.67 -1.19 11.65
N SER A 89 3.45 -2.26 11.58
CA SER A 89 4.75 -2.29 10.89
C SER A 89 4.61 -2.88 9.49
N TYR A 90 4.19 -2.06 8.52
CA TYR A 90 3.90 -2.51 7.16
C TYR A 90 5.06 -2.28 6.19
N ARG A 91 5.18 -3.19 5.23
CA ARG A 91 6.00 -3.05 4.02
C ARG A 91 5.15 -3.38 2.81
N LEU A 92 5.35 -2.68 1.70
CA LEU A 92 4.67 -2.96 0.44
C LEU A 92 5.69 -3.19 -0.66
N SER A 93 5.52 -4.26 -1.40
CA SER A 93 6.31 -4.62 -2.56
C SER A 93 5.42 -4.76 -3.78
N VAL A 94 5.88 -4.23 -4.90
CA VAL A 94 5.36 -4.55 -6.22
C VAL A 94 6.48 -5.22 -7.00
N ARG A 95 6.25 -6.45 -7.46
CA ARG A 95 7.23 -7.23 -8.24
C ARG A 95 8.61 -7.30 -7.58
N GLY A 96 8.64 -7.63 -6.26
CA GLY A 96 9.89 -7.89 -5.54
C GLY A 96 10.69 -6.67 -5.10
N SER A 97 10.10 -5.46 -5.02
CA SER A 97 10.79 -4.22 -4.65
C SER A 97 11.15 -4.11 -3.14
N LEU A 98 11.27 -5.22 -2.40
CA LEU A 98 11.48 -5.23 -0.93
C LEU A 98 12.94 -5.14 -0.49
N LEU A 99 13.92 -5.40 -1.35
CA LEU A 99 15.34 -5.53 -0.98
C LEU A 99 15.88 -4.38 -0.12
N ARG A 100 15.44 -3.15 -0.43
CA ARG A 100 15.88 -1.93 0.25
C ARG A 100 14.91 -1.44 1.32
N SER A 101 13.80 -2.13 1.58
CA SER A 101 12.76 -1.68 2.50
C SER A 101 12.66 -2.58 3.73
N PRO A 102 13.54 -2.43 4.74
CA PRO A 102 13.37 -3.17 5.98
C PRO A 102 12.10 -2.74 6.73
N PHE A 103 11.62 -1.52 6.50
CA PHE A 103 10.38 -0.94 7.01
C PHE A 103 9.88 0.16 6.07
N GLY A 104 8.58 0.48 6.12
CA GLY A 104 7.96 1.49 5.26
C GLY A 104 7.78 1.03 3.82
N VAL A 105 7.48 1.98 2.93
CA VAL A 105 7.30 1.76 1.49
C VAL A 105 8.29 2.62 0.74
N ARG A 106 9.13 1.97 -0.05
CA ARG A 106 10.15 2.60 -0.91
C ARG A 106 10.02 2.03 -2.31
N ASN A 107 10.54 2.67 -3.32
CA ASN A 107 10.41 2.27 -4.73
C ASN A 107 9.01 2.29 -5.32
N ILE A 108 8.00 2.67 -4.54
CA ILE A 108 6.61 2.81 -5.00
C ILE A 108 6.19 4.24 -4.67
N LYS A 109 5.84 5.01 -5.69
CA LYS A 109 5.29 6.34 -5.50
C LYS A 109 3.81 6.22 -5.14
N VAL A 110 3.38 6.87 -4.09
CA VAL A 110 1.99 6.83 -3.62
C VAL A 110 1.38 8.22 -3.76
N TYR A 111 0.21 8.28 -4.35
CA TYR A 111 -0.59 9.49 -4.47
C TYR A 111 -1.92 9.32 -3.74
N TRP A 112 -2.38 10.39 -3.13
CA TRP A 112 -3.74 10.47 -2.58
C TRP A 112 -4.50 11.56 -3.32
N ASN A 113 -5.54 11.17 -4.06
CA ASN A 113 -6.32 12.07 -4.93
C ASN A 113 -5.44 12.97 -5.82
N GLN A 114 -4.41 12.38 -6.44
CA GLN A 114 -3.42 13.03 -7.32
C GLN A 114 -2.38 13.91 -6.62
N ILE A 115 -2.42 14.08 -5.30
CA ILE A 115 -1.37 14.73 -4.52
C ILE A 115 -0.40 13.66 -4.04
N PRO A 116 0.93 13.80 -4.22
CA PRO A 116 1.89 12.86 -3.68
C PRO A 116 1.75 12.69 -2.17
N PHE A 117 1.63 11.45 -1.72
CA PHE A 117 1.70 11.08 -0.31
C PHE A 117 3.10 10.56 0.08
N THR A 118 3.86 10.08 -0.91
CA THR A 118 5.30 9.85 -0.79
C THR A 118 5.99 11.20 -0.60
N ASP A 119 6.88 11.28 0.37
CA ASP A 119 7.63 12.49 0.68
C ASP A 119 8.80 12.74 -0.30
N ALA A 120 9.48 13.90 -0.16
CA ALA A 120 10.62 14.27 -1.00
C ALA A 120 11.83 13.34 -0.82
N THR A 121 11.85 12.52 0.23
CA THR A 121 12.91 11.55 0.49
C THR A 121 12.64 10.20 -0.17
N GLY A 122 11.48 10.01 -0.81
CA GLY A 122 11.07 8.76 -1.44
C GLY A 122 10.47 7.73 -0.48
N ASN A 123 10.14 8.11 0.74
CA ASN A 123 9.52 7.22 1.72
C ASN A 123 8.01 7.46 1.82
N THR A 124 7.25 6.41 2.16
CA THR A 124 5.81 6.49 2.40
C THR A 124 5.42 5.72 3.65
N TYR A 125 4.72 6.38 4.57
CA TYR A 125 4.17 5.79 5.77
C TYR A 125 2.71 5.37 5.53
N LEU A 126 2.48 4.23 4.85
CA LEU A 126 1.12 3.73 4.58
C LEU A 126 0.33 3.37 5.84
N ASN A 127 1.02 3.10 6.95
CA ASN A 127 0.41 2.80 8.24
C ASN A 127 -0.29 3.99 8.91
N LEU A 128 -0.10 5.20 8.40
CA LEU A 128 -0.80 6.40 8.87
C LEU A 128 -2.23 6.47 8.34
N ILE A 129 -2.54 5.80 7.23
CA ILE A 129 -3.86 5.84 6.59
C ILE A 129 -4.61 4.54 6.89
N ASP A 130 -5.91 4.65 7.13
CA ASP A 130 -6.80 3.51 7.08
C ASP A 130 -7.20 3.24 5.62
N LEU A 131 -6.43 2.38 4.95
CA LEU A 131 -6.66 2.02 3.55
C LEU A 131 -8.02 1.36 3.31
N THR A 132 -8.64 0.77 4.34
CA THR A 132 -9.94 0.09 4.23
C THR A 132 -11.11 1.05 4.03
N GLN A 133 -10.89 2.36 4.25
CA GLN A 133 -11.89 3.42 4.07
C GLN A 133 -11.80 4.12 2.72
N LEU A 134 -10.78 3.86 1.93
CA LEU A 134 -10.65 4.38 0.58
C LEU A 134 -11.70 3.75 -0.34
N ASP A 135 -12.21 4.53 -1.28
CA ASP A 135 -13.15 3.99 -2.28
C ASP A 135 -12.45 3.04 -3.24
N GLN A 136 -11.20 3.37 -3.61
CA GLN A 136 -10.44 2.61 -4.59
C GLN A 136 -8.94 2.85 -4.42
N ILE A 137 -8.16 1.80 -4.64
CA ILE A 137 -6.72 1.88 -4.88
C ILE A 137 -6.46 1.34 -6.29
N GLU A 138 -5.78 2.13 -7.12
CA GLU A 138 -5.23 1.66 -8.39
C GLU A 138 -3.73 1.45 -8.24
N VAL A 139 -3.21 0.34 -8.75
CA VAL A 139 -1.77 0.05 -8.76
C VAL A 139 -1.32 -0.19 -10.19
N ALA A 140 -0.48 0.71 -10.72
CA ALA A 140 0.25 0.43 -11.94
C ALA A 140 1.57 -0.27 -11.56
N LYS A 141 1.76 -1.48 -12.06
CA LYS A 141 2.91 -2.31 -11.76
C LYS A 141 4.07 -2.05 -12.72
N GLY A 142 5.30 -2.08 -12.19
CA GLY A 142 6.50 -1.76 -12.94
C GLY A 142 6.80 -0.25 -13.04
N PRO A 143 7.96 0.14 -13.61
CA PRO A 143 8.42 1.51 -13.62
C PRO A 143 7.44 2.50 -14.25
N ALA A 144 7.06 3.52 -13.48
CA ALA A 144 6.15 4.60 -13.88
C ALA A 144 6.82 5.98 -13.85
N SER A 145 8.15 6.02 -13.84
CA SER A 145 8.95 7.23 -13.63
C SER A 145 8.72 8.32 -14.69
N SER A 146 8.29 7.95 -15.91
CA SER A 146 8.00 8.91 -16.99
C SER A 146 6.88 9.91 -16.66
N MET A 147 6.04 9.62 -15.64
CA MET A 147 4.89 10.43 -15.27
C MET A 147 4.87 10.77 -13.78
N TYR A 148 5.47 9.93 -12.93
CA TYR A 148 5.34 10.01 -11.48
C TYR A 148 6.68 10.23 -10.75
N GLY A 149 7.77 10.41 -11.51
CA GLY A 149 9.09 10.61 -10.92
C GLY A 149 9.69 9.31 -10.36
N ALA A 150 10.52 9.42 -9.33
CA ALA A 150 11.26 8.31 -8.75
C ALA A 150 10.35 7.19 -8.25
N GLY A 151 10.61 5.95 -8.70
CA GLY A 151 9.90 4.74 -8.31
C GLY A 151 10.07 3.62 -9.33
N THR A 152 10.85 2.58 -9.00
CA THR A 152 11.10 1.43 -9.90
C THR A 152 10.04 0.34 -9.78
N GLY A 153 9.33 0.25 -8.64
CA GLY A 153 8.29 -0.77 -8.40
C GLY A 153 6.94 -0.43 -9.02
N GLY A 154 6.63 0.86 -9.18
CA GLY A 154 5.34 1.31 -9.70
C GLY A 154 4.72 2.49 -8.96
N VAL A 155 3.43 2.69 -9.19
CA VAL A 155 2.65 3.74 -8.55
C VAL A 155 1.37 3.18 -7.94
N LEU A 156 1.02 3.70 -6.77
CA LEU A 156 -0.22 3.42 -6.06
C LEU A 156 -1.04 4.70 -5.95
N LEU A 157 -2.24 4.70 -6.53
CA LEU A 157 -3.17 5.83 -6.54
C LEU A 157 -4.32 5.53 -5.58
N MET A 158 -4.31 6.16 -4.41
CA MET A 158 -5.39 6.11 -3.42
C MET A 158 -6.46 7.13 -3.81
N LYS A 159 -7.71 6.68 -3.87
CA LYS A 159 -8.83 7.50 -4.30
C LYS A 159 -9.95 7.53 -3.29
N GLN A 160 -10.42 8.74 -3.06
CA GLN A 160 -11.70 9.01 -2.44
C GLN A 160 -12.52 9.82 -3.45
N ASN A 161 -13.59 9.22 -3.95
CA ASN A 161 -14.39 9.83 -5.01
C ASN A 161 -15.31 10.91 -4.43
N ALA A 162 -15.46 12.01 -5.17
CA ALA A 162 -16.53 12.97 -4.90
C ALA A 162 -17.83 12.46 -5.57
N ASN A 163 -18.89 12.38 -4.80
CA ASN A 163 -20.20 11.96 -5.27
C ASN A 163 -21.14 13.19 -5.26
N PHE A 164 -21.32 13.81 -6.42
CA PHE A 164 -22.29 14.91 -6.54
C PHE A 164 -23.68 14.36 -6.83
N THR A 165 -24.69 14.87 -6.11
CA THR A 165 -26.09 14.42 -6.20
C THR A 165 -27.02 15.61 -6.43
N GLU A 166 -28.07 15.45 -7.22
CA GLU A 166 -29.02 16.53 -7.53
C GLU A 166 -29.70 17.07 -6.26
N LYS A 167 -30.07 16.17 -5.34
CA LYS A 167 -30.63 16.52 -4.03
C LYS A 167 -29.59 16.30 -2.95
N PRO A 168 -29.52 17.15 -1.93
CA PRO A 168 -28.65 16.92 -0.80
C PRO A 168 -28.91 15.55 -0.15
N GLN A 169 -27.84 14.81 0.09
CA GLN A 169 -27.88 13.50 0.74
C GLN A 169 -26.84 13.49 1.86
N GLN A 170 -27.25 12.97 3.01
CA GLN A 170 -26.36 12.75 4.14
C GLN A 170 -26.39 11.26 4.50
N LYS A 171 -25.23 10.71 4.74
CA LYS A 171 -25.08 9.32 5.20
C LYS A 171 -24.11 9.28 6.37
N ILE A 172 -24.52 8.60 7.45
CA ILE A 172 -23.68 8.35 8.62
C ILE A 172 -23.50 6.84 8.73
N ARG A 173 -22.26 6.39 8.89
CA ARG A 173 -21.92 4.98 9.11
C ARG A 173 -21.09 4.84 10.38
N ILE A 174 -21.48 3.90 11.24
CA ILE A 174 -20.79 3.51 12.46
C ILE A 174 -20.35 2.05 12.29
N ASP A 175 -19.06 1.81 12.40
CA ASP A 175 -18.47 0.48 12.29
C ASP A 175 -17.80 0.12 13.63
N PHE A 176 -18.06 -1.08 14.14
CA PHE A 176 -17.41 -1.65 15.29
C PHE A 176 -16.96 -3.07 14.99
N SER A 177 -15.74 -3.41 15.40
CA SER A 177 -15.27 -4.80 15.36
C SER A 177 -14.29 -5.08 16.49
N ALA A 178 -14.30 -6.32 16.95
CA ALA A 178 -13.41 -6.81 17.99
C ALA A 178 -13.00 -8.26 17.69
N GLY A 179 -11.92 -8.72 18.30
CA GLY A 179 -11.43 -10.07 18.05
C GLY A 179 -10.28 -10.51 18.95
N SER A 180 -9.60 -11.57 18.54
CA SER A 180 -8.46 -12.15 19.24
C SER A 180 -7.35 -11.11 19.44
N TYR A 181 -6.53 -11.33 20.46
CA TYR A 181 -5.36 -10.51 20.79
C TYR A 181 -5.67 -9.04 21.05
N GLY A 182 -6.80 -8.77 21.77
CA GLY A 182 -7.20 -7.42 22.14
C GLY A 182 -7.65 -6.55 20.96
N TYR A 183 -7.86 -7.12 19.76
CA TYR A 183 -8.29 -6.36 18.61
C TYR A 183 -9.61 -5.64 18.88
N ASN A 184 -9.61 -4.33 18.69
CA ASN A 184 -10.76 -3.47 18.81
C ASN A 184 -10.66 -2.32 17.82
N GLN A 185 -11.70 -2.11 17.01
CA GLN A 185 -11.78 -1.03 16.05
C GLN A 185 -13.12 -0.33 16.13
N GLN A 186 -13.09 0.99 16.11
CA GLN A 186 -14.23 1.89 16.13
C GLN A 186 -14.06 2.91 15.01
N GLN A 187 -15.10 3.11 14.21
CA GLN A 187 -15.08 4.04 13.10
C GLN A 187 -16.42 4.75 12.97
N VAL A 188 -16.35 6.03 12.64
CA VAL A 188 -17.53 6.84 12.27
C VAL A 188 -17.20 7.52 10.95
N THR A 189 -18.07 7.35 9.96
CA THR A 189 -17.95 8.01 8.67
C THR A 189 -19.20 8.82 8.41
N GLN A 190 -19.05 10.12 8.17
CA GLN A 190 -20.09 11.01 7.68
C GLN A 190 -19.80 11.37 6.24
N GLN A 191 -20.80 11.26 5.39
CA GLN A 191 -20.77 11.70 3.99
C GLN A 191 -21.91 12.69 3.77
N TYR A 192 -21.57 13.80 3.11
CA TYR A 192 -22.54 14.78 2.64
C TYR A 192 -22.32 15.00 1.14
N ASN A 193 -23.34 14.92 0.36
CA ASN A 193 -23.29 15.11 -1.08
C ASN A 193 -24.42 16.04 -1.50
N SER A 194 -24.10 16.99 -2.38
CA SER A 194 -25.04 17.89 -3.04
C SER A 194 -24.61 18.10 -4.50
N ARG A 195 -25.28 18.99 -5.19
CA ARG A 195 -24.98 19.29 -6.60
C ARG A 195 -23.57 19.85 -6.82
N SER A 196 -23.04 20.62 -5.86
CA SER A 196 -21.73 21.29 -5.98
C SER A 196 -20.76 21.01 -4.85
N TRP A 197 -21.16 20.26 -3.80
CA TRP A 197 -20.32 19.94 -2.67
C TRP A 197 -20.45 18.48 -2.27
N SER A 198 -19.31 17.82 -2.15
CA SER A 198 -19.18 16.46 -1.63
C SER A 198 -18.13 16.48 -0.51
N SER A 199 -18.51 15.96 0.66
CA SER A 199 -17.65 15.93 1.85
C SER A 199 -17.70 14.54 2.48
N THR A 200 -16.54 14.04 2.91
CA THR A 200 -16.41 12.81 3.69
C THR A 200 -15.52 13.07 4.89
N LEU A 201 -16.07 12.89 6.08
CA LEU A 201 -15.36 12.91 7.36
C LEU A 201 -15.31 11.48 7.91
N HIS A 202 -14.11 11.02 8.25
CA HIS A 202 -13.87 9.71 8.82
C HIS A 202 -13.05 9.83 10.10
N LEU A 203 -13.60 9.30 11.19
CA LEU A 203 -12.96 9.20 12.50
C LEU A 203 -12.69 7.73 12.78
N HIS A 204 -11.49 7.38 13.24
CA HIS A 204 -11.16 5.98 13.53
C HIS A 204 -10.26 5.83 14.74
N ARG A 205 -10.44 4.72 15.42
CA ARG A 205 -9.53 4.19 16.43
C ARG A 205 -9.37 2.69 16.20
N LEU A 206 -8.13 2.22 16.18
CA LEU A 206 -7.75 0.81 16.10
C LEU A 206 -6.74 0.52 17.20
N ALA A 207 -7.03 -0.45 18.04
CA ALA A 207 -6.13 -0.93 19.09
C ALA A 207 -6.07 -2.46 19.07
N GLN A 208 -4.90 -3.01 19.40
CA GLN A 208 -4.70 -4.45 19.58
C GLN A 208 -3.44 -4.71 20.41
N ASP A 209 -3.44 -5.80 21.18
CA ASP A 209 -2.26 -6.24 21.95
C ASP A 209 -1.24 -6.93 21.05
N GLY A 210 -1.71 -7.49 19.92
CA GLY A 210 -0.92 -8.27 18.99
C GLY A 210 -0.69 -9.72 19.45
N TYR A 211 -0.18 -10.56 18.54
CA TYR A 211 0.04 -11.98 18.80
C TYR A 211 1.29 -12.26 19.64
N ARG A 212 2.36 -11.54 19.35
CA ARG A 212 3.67 -11.71 19.98
C ARG A 212 3.78 -10.86 21.25
N ASP A 213 4.66 -11.29 22.14
CA ASP A 213 5.07 -10.45 23.27
C ASP A 213 5.64 -9.13 22.74
N HIS A 214 5.25 -8.01 23.34
CA HIS A 214 5.68 -6.68 22.94
C HIS A 214 5.31 -6.31 21.48
N SER A 215 4.04 -6.50 21.12
CA SER A 215 3.53 -6.20 19.76
C SER A 215 2.24 -5.39 19.74
N ALA A 216 1.92 -4.71 20.84
CA ALA A 216 0.73 -3.87 20.92
C ALA A 216 0.77 -2.69 19.94
N MET A 217 -0.41 -2.29 19.46
CA MET A 217 -0.58 -1.16 18.56
C MET A 217 -1.82 -0.37 18.89
N ASN A 218 -1.72 0.96 18.76
CA ASN A 218 -2.83 1.89 18.85
C ASN A 218 -2.70 2.95 17.75
N ARG A 219 -3.76 3.13 16.95
CA ARG A 219 -3.86 4.16 15.93
C ARG A 219 -5.18 4.89 16.07
N SER A 220 -5.11 6.21 16.18
CA SER A 220 -6.28 7.07 16.16
C SER A 220 -6.10 8.14 15.10
N GLY A 221 -7.16 8.48 14.39
CA GLY A 221 -7.03 9.48 13.35
C GLY A 221 -8.33 10.08 12.87
N ILE A 222 -8.16 11.20 12.20
CA ILE A 222 -9.19 11.97 11.52
C ILE A 222 -8.80 12.07 10.07
N PHE A 223 -9.71 11.75 9.20
CA PHE A 223 -9.62 12.01 7.78
C PHE A 223 -10.80 12.83 7.32
N TRP A 224 -10.55 13.95 6.68
CA TRP A 224 -11.61 14.82 6.15
C TRP A 224 -11.28 15.26 4.74
N GLN A 225 -12.17 15.01 3.82
CA GLN A 225 -12.04 15.38 2.43
C GLN A 225 -13.25 16.12 1.94
N ASN A 226 -13.00 17.15 1.13
CA ASN A 226 -14.03 17.92 0.44
C ASN A 226 -13.73 18.02 -1.04
N SER A 227 -14.77 18.12 -1.84
CA SER A 227 -14.73 18.48 -3.25
C SER A 227 -15.84 19.47 -3.55
N VAL A 228 -15.48 20.62 -4.12
CA VAL A 228 -16.43 21.71 -4.42
C VAL A 228 -16.31 22.07 -5.87
N LEU A 229 -17.47 22.21 -6.54
CA LEU A 229 -17.58 22.72 -7.91
C LEU A 229 -17.97 24.20 -7.87
N ILE A 230 -17.10 25.07 -8.38
CA ILE A 230 -17.35 26.51 -8.47
C ILE A 230 -17.02 26.97 -9.90
N ASN A 231 -18.04 27.28 -10.69
CA ASN A 231 -17.88 27.65 -12.10
C ASN A 231 -17.05 26.62 -12.88
N LYS A 232 -15.84 26.97 -13.29
CA LYS A 232 -14.90 26.15 -14.06
C LYS A 232 -13.86 25.42 -13.18
N HIS A 233 -13.98 25.52 -11.86
CA HIS A 233 -13.06 24.94 -10.90
C HIS A 233 -13.68 23.72 -10.21
N GLN A 234 -12.90 22.67 -10.06
CA GLN A 234 -13.14 21.61 -9.11
C GLN A 234 -12.04 21.65 -8.05
N ILE A 235 -12.36 22.21 -6.90
CA ILE A 235 -11.44 22.33 -5.78
C ILE A 235 -11.62 21.12 -4.87
N LYS A 236 -10.53 20.43 -4.55
CA LYS A 236 -10.49 19.32 -3.59
C LYS A 236 -9.54 19.68 -2.46
N SER A 237 -9.98 19.43 -1.23
CA SER A 237 -9.12 19.57 -0.05
C SER A 237 -9.14 18.30 0.78
N GLY A 238 -8.02 18.00 1.43
CA GLY A 238 -7.84 16.85 2.30
C GLY A 238 -7.09 17.23 3.57
N LEU A 239 -7.55 16.71 4.70
CA LEU A 239 -6.90 16.76 6.00
C LEU A 239 -6.76 15.34 6.52
N LEU A 240 -5.54 14.94 6.93
CA LEU A 240 -5.28 13.75 7.72
C LEU A 240 -4.57 14.17 9.00
N PHE A 241 -5.09 13.72 10.13
CA PHE A 241 -4.38 13.68 11.39
C PHE A 241 -4.34 12.25 11.88
N THR A 242 -3.16 11.74 12.23
CA THR A 242 -2.99 10.38 12.76
C THR A 242 -1.97 10.39 13.87
N ASP A 243 -2.29 9.77 15.01
CA ASP A 243 -1.35 9.37 16.06
C ASP A 243 -1.31 7.85 16.09
N LEU A 244 -0.16 7.30 15.69
CA LEU A 244 0.12 5.88 15.61
C LEU A 244 1.24 5.53 16.60
N PHE A 245 0.97 4.56 17.46
CA PHE A 245 1.96 3.91 18.31
C PHE A 245 1.93 2.42 18.08
N TYR A 246 3.10 1.79 17.95
CA TYR A 246 3.21 0.33 17.93
C TYR A 246 4.56 -0.14 18.48
N GLN A 247 4.51 -1.28 19.17
CA GLN A 247 5.69 -1.97 19.69
C GLN A 247 6.34 -2.80 18.58
N THR A 248 7.66 -2.93 18.66
CA THR A 248 8.48 -3.66 17.68
C THR A 248 9.17 -4.84 18.37
N PRO A 249 8.56 -6.05 18.30
CA PRO A 249 9.09 -7.24 18.96
C PRO A 249 10.45 -7.68 18.40
N GLY A 250 10.78 -7.31 17.15
CA GLY A 250 12.00 -7.73 16.45
C GLY A 250 11.99 -9.21 16.03
N GLY A 251 12.87 -9.58 15.11
CA GLY A 251 13.00 -10.96 14.63
C GLY A 251 13.57 -11.91 15.66
N ILE A 252 13.18 -13.19 15.56
CA ILE A 252 13.67 -14.32 16.37
C ILE A 252 14.30 -15.38 15.48
N THR A 253 15.06 -16.32 16.08
CA THR A 253 15.68 -17.44 15.36
C THR A 253 14.68 -18.58 15.13
N LEU A 254 14.99 -19.48 14.19
CA LEU A 254 14.15 -20.67 13.95
C LEU A 254 13.98 -21.53 15.21
N ALA A 255 15.02 -21.72 15.99
CA ALA A 255 14.95 -22.45 17.26
C ALA A 255 13.98 -21.77 18.25
N GLN A 256 14.00 -20.44 18.33
CA GLN A 256 13.07 -19.68 19.16
C GLN A 256 11.62 -19.78 18.65
N VAL A 257 11.40 -19.81 17.33
CA VAL A 257 10.07 -20.08 16.75
C VAL A 257 9.54 -21.44 17.18
N ALA A 258 10.38 -22.47 17.11
CA ALA A 258 9.99 -23.83 17.52
C ALA A 258 9.68 -23.93 19.03
N MET A 259 10.41 -23.17 19.87
CA MET A 259 10.20 -23.14 21.31
C MET A 259 8.91 -22.39 21.68
N ASN A 260 8.75 -21.19 21.20
CA ASN A 260 7.60 -20.33 21.42
C ASN A 260 7.51 -19.25 20.33
N PRO A 261 6.59 -19.35 19.37
CA PRO A 261 6.45 -18.39 18.29
C PRO A 261 6.01 -16.98 18.75
N ARG A 262 5.59 -16.83 19.99
CA ARG A 262 5.18 -15.52 20.56
C ARG A 262 6.34 -14.69 21.12
N LEU A 263 7.53 -15.25 21.24
CA LEU A 263 8.69 -14.52 21.77
C LEU A 263 8.98 -13.24 20.98
N SER A 264 9.33 -12.18 21.72
CA SER A 264 10.03 -11.01 21.19
C SER A 264 11.53 -11.29 21.10
N ARG A 265 12.29 -10.39 20.48
CA ARG A 265 13.75 -10.43 20.45
C ARG A 265 14.32 -10.43 21.87
N GLN A 266 14.98 -11.52 22.23
CA GLN A 266 15.64 -11.70 23.53
C GLN A 266 16.97 -10.97 23.57
N ALA A 267 17.42 -10.61 24.78
CA ALA A 267 18.78 -10.09 25.02
C ALA A 267 19.86 -11.13 24.65
N THR A 268 21.03 -10.63 24.34
CA THR A 268 22.25 -11.39 24.14
C THR A 268 23.35 -10.77 25.02
N PRO A 269 24.53 -11.39 25.15
CA PRO A 269 25.62 -10.80 25.91
C PRO A 269 26.04 -9.38 25.46
N VAL A 270 25.79 -9.03 24.19
CA VAL A 270 26.19 -7.75 23.58
C VAL A 270 25.03 -6.81 23.21
N LEU A 271 23.80 -7.28 23.16
CA LEU A 271 22.66 -6.48 22.78
C LEU A 271 21.45 -6.77 23.67
N PRO A 272 20.76 -5.73 24.18
CA PRO A 272 19.57 -5.89 25.02
C PRO A 272 18.36 -6.43 24.21
N GLY A 273 17.33 -6.87 24.93
CA GLY A 273 16.08 -7.35 24.37
C GLY A 273 15.13 -6.23 24.00
N ALA A 274 14.12 -6.55 23.16
CA ALA A 274 13.14 -5.58 22.70
C ALA A 274 12.24 -5.07 23.85
N ILE A 275 11.82 -5.94 24.77
CA ILE A 275 11.00 -5.59 25.93
C ILE A 275 11.78 -4.67 26.86
N GLU A 276 13.03 -5.02 27.18
CA GLU A 276 13.90 -4.25 28.07
C GLU A 276 14.08 -2.82 27.56
N GLN A 277 14.31 -2.66 26.26
CA GLN A 277 14.51 -1.37 25.61
C GLN A 277 13.23 -0.65 25.24
N LYS A 278 12.06 -1.23 25.54
CA LYS A 278 10.73 -0.72 25.14
C LYS A 278 10.66 -0.35 23.66
N ALA A 279 11.26 -1.23 22.83
CA ALA A 279 11.39 -0.99 21.39
C ALA A 279 10.02 -0.74 20.76
N SER A 280 9.83 0.43 20.15
CA SER A 280 8.53 0.87 19.65
C SER A 280 8.69 1.99 18.63
N ILE A 281 7.62 2.30 17.93
CA ILE A 281 7.54 3.47 17.05
C ILE A 281 6.30 4.26 17.41
N ARG A 282 6.45 5.58 17.57
CA ARG A 282 5.36 6.54 17.57
C ARG A 282 5.52 7.48 16.39
N ASN A 283 4.44 7.66 15.66
CA ASN A 283 4.38 8.54 14.51
C ASN A 283 3.09 9.37 14.58
N ALA A 284 3.22 10.67 14.89
CA ALA A 284 2.13 11.62 14.90
C ALA A 284 2.29 12.56 13.69
N THR A 285 1.31 12.52 12.78
CA THR A 285 1.37 13.24 11.51
C THR A 285 0.12 14.04 11.28
N ILE A 286 0.29 15.28 10.84
CA ILE A 286 -0.73 16.06 10.14
C ILE A 286 -0.34 16.17 8.66
N TRP A 287 -1.29 15.94 7.77
CA TRP A 287 -1.13 16.12 6.33
C TRP A 287 -2.31 16.95 5.79
N LEU A 288 -2.00 17.94 4.98
CA LEU A 288 -2.94 18.83 4.32
C LEU A 288 -2.71 18.78 2.82
N GLY A 289 -3.78 18.73 2.06
CA GLY A 289 -3.73 18.77 0.59
C GLY A 289 -4.81 19.67 0.01
N LEU A 290 -4.45 20.41 -1.01
CA LEU A 290 -5.34 21.23 -1.82
C LEU A 290 -5.06 20.96 -3.29
N GLN A 291 -6.09 20.74 -4.08
CA GLN A 291 -6.02 20.57 -5.53
C GLN A 291 -7.06 21.43 -6.20
N ASP A 292 -6.71 22.08 -7.30
CA ASP A 292 -7.66 22.72 -8.21
C ASP A 292 -7.53 22.13 -9.62
N ILE A 293 -8.66 21.77 -10.19
CA ILE A 293 -8.81 21.38 -11.60
C ILE A 293 -9.58 22.50 -12.26
N TYR A 294 -8.86 23.38 -12.99
CA TYR A 294 -9.42 24.53 -13.69
C TYR A 294 -9.64 24.20 -15.16
N GLN A 295 -10.91 24.17 -15.57
CA GLN A 295 -11.30 23.98 -16.98
C GLN A 295 -11.29 25.30 -17.72
N ILE A 296 -10.19 25.63 -18.42
CA ILE A 296 -10.06 26.87 -19.21
C ILE A 296 -11.14 26.91 -20.28
N ASN A 297 -11.20 25.85 -21.08
CA ASN A 297 -12.19 25.64 -22.14
C ASN A 297 -12.37 24.11 -22.39
N ARG A 298 -13.17 23.72 -23.36
CA ARG A 298 -13.44 22.29 -23.65
C ARG A 298 -12.20 21.47 -24.00
N MET A 299 -11.12 22.10 -24.46
CA MET A 299 -9.88 21.45 -24.91
C MET A 299 -8.78 21.49 -23.88
N ASN A 300 -8.78 22.47 -22.97
CA ASN A 300 -7.66 22.76 -22.10
C ASN A 300 -8.09 22.78 -20.62
N SER A 301 -7.32 22.10 -19.77
CA SER A 301 -7.42 22.23 -18.33
C SER A 301 -6.04 22.36 -17.67
N ILE A 302 -6.02 23.04 -16.53
CA ILE A 302 -4.87 23.12 -15.63
C ILE A 302 -5.23 22.40 -14.35
N HIS A 303 -4.36 21.52 -13.90
CA HIS A 303 -4.48 20.84 -12.61
C HIS A 303 -3.30 21.29 -11.75
N ALA A 304 -3.57 21.93 -10.63
CA ALA A 304 -2.56 22.38 -9.67
C ALA A 304 -2.83 21.74 -8.30
N PHE A 305 -1.78 21.48 -7.55
CA PHE A 305 -1.91 20.98 -6.19
C PHE A 305 -0.83 21.55 -5.26
N LEU A 306 -1.19 21.59 -3.98
CA LEU A 306 -0.31 21.95 -2.87
C LEU A 306 -0.56 20.95 -1.74
N GLY A 307 0.50 20.40 -1.19
CA GLY A 307 0.49 19.49 -0.05
C GLY A 307 1.49 19.92 1.01
N PHE A 308 1.14 19.71 2.27
CA PHE A 308 2.01 19.95 3.42
C PHE A 308 1.86 18.80 4.41
N SER A 309 2.97 18.39 5.06
CA SER A 309 2.90 17.51 6.22
C SER A 309 3.93 17.85 7.28
N ASP A 310 3.57 17.65 8.55
CA ASP A 310 4.47 17.72 9.72
C ASP A 310 4.32 16.41 10.49
N THR A 311 5.43 15.68 10.59
CA THR A 311 5.52 14.36 11.22
C THR A 311 6.48 14.41 12.40
N ARG A 312 6.02 13.98 13.56
CA ARG A 312 6.84 13.71 14.74
C ARG A 312 7.01 12.21 14.89
N PHE A 313 8.25 11.77 14.87
CA PHE A 313 8.62 10.36 14.91
C PHE A 313 9.52 10.08 16.11
N GLU A 314 9.18 9.07 16.89
CA GLU A 314 9.99 8.56 18.01
C GLU A 314 10.19 7.05 17.85
N ASN A 315 11.42 6.60 18.03
CA ASN A 315 11.81 5.21 17.90
C ASN A 315 12.83 4.83 18.96
N PRO A 316 12.38 4.45 20.18
CA PRO A 316 13.25 3.71 21.09
C PRO A 316 13.55 2.34 20.45
N PHE A 317 14.75 2.20 19.91
CA PHE A 317 15.24 0.97 19.33
C PHE A 317 16.21 0.27 20.30
N ILE A 318 16.63 -0.94 20.01
CA ILE A 318 17.51 -1.71 20.91
C ILE A 318 18.91 -1.09 21.08
N THR A 319 19.41 -0.35 20.09
CA THR A 319 20.75 0.25 20.08
C THR A 319 20.74 1.74 20.42
N ASN A 320 19.66 2.45 20.04
CA ASN A 320 19.57 3.89 20.24
C ASN A 320 18.10 4.33 20.38
N TYR A 321 17.90 5.60 20.71
CA TYR A 321 16.60 6.27 20.72
C TYR A 321 16.62 7.39 19.70
N GLU A 322 15.82 7.28 18.64
CA GLU A 322 15.68 8.34 17.63
C GLU A 322 14.47 9.23 17.91
N LYS A 323 14.68 10.56 17.85
CA LYS A 323 13.63 11.56 17.71
C LYS A 323 13.83 12.28 16.40
N ARG A 324 12.77 12.32 15.58
CA ARG A 324 12.81 12.97 14.27
C ARG A 324 11.57 13.83 14.06
N ARG A 325 11.77 15.00 13.48
CA ARG A 325 10.68 15.81 12.94
C ARG A 325 10.89 16.06 11.48
N GLU A 326 9.90 15.74 10.68
CA GLU A 326 9.91 15.88 9.23
C GLU A 326 8.81 16.85 8.80
N LYS A 327 9.17 17.88 8.02
CA LYS A 327 8.23 18.78 7.38
C LYS A 327 8.35 18.65 5.88
N ASN A 328 7.24 18.44 5.20
CA ASN A 328 7.22 18.30 3.76
C ASN A 328 6.36 19.39 3.13
N LEU A 329 6.85 19.94 2.02
CA LEU A 329 6.11 20.77 1.08
C LEU A 329 6.08 20.07 -0.27
N ILE A 330 4.91 19.97 -0.86
CA ILE A 330 4.68 19.25 -2.11
C ILE A 330 3.82 20.14 -3.00
N THR A 331 4.25 20.39 -4.23
CA THR A 331 3.47 21.20 -5.18
C THR A 331 3.66 20.68 -6.60
N GLY A 332 2.68 20.92 -7.44
CA GLY A 332 2.77 20.58 -8.85
C GLY A 332 1.70 21.27 -9.67
N ILE A 333 2.00 21.43 -10.94
CA ILE A 333 1.11 21.97 -11.94
C ILE A 333 1.25 21.16 -13.22
N GLN A 334 0.13 20.85 -13.84
CA GLN A 334 0.10 20.20 -15.14
C GLN A 334 -0.95 20.83 -16.05
N TRP A 335 -0.62 20.93 -17.31
CA TRP A 335 -1.52 21.32 -18.38
C TRP A 335 -1.94 20.08 -19.16
N VAL A 336 -3.24 19.98 -19.43
CA VAL A 336 -3.85 18.89 -20.19
C VAL A 336 -4.54 19.49 -21.42
N LEU A 337 -4.11 19.07 -22.60
CA LEU A 337 -4.68 19.45 -23.89
C LEU A 337 -5.36 18.26 -24.53
N SER A 338 -6.62 18.44 -24.98
CA SER A 338 -7.41 17.48 -25.74
C SER A 338 -8.10 18.21 -26.90
N PRO A 339 -7.45 18.34 -28.08
CA PRO A 339 -7.88 19.26 -29.16
C PRO A 339 -9.31 19.05 -29.65
N SER A 340 -9.83 17.83 -29.63
CA SER A 340 -11.20 17.50 -30.00
C SER A 340 -12.22 17.67 -28.87
N GLY A 341 -11.78 18.13 -27.69
CA GLY A 341 -12.58 18.03 -26.47
C GLY A 341 -12.80 16.58 -26.01
N ASN A 342 -12.21 15.63 -26.73
CA ASN A 342 -12.33 14.20 -26.47
C ASN A 342 -10.97 13.62 -26.04
N THR A 343 -10.80 13.46 -24.73
CA THR A 343 -9.58 12.88 -24.13
C THR A 343 -9.32 11.44 -24.59
N ASN A 344 -10.30 10.76 -25.21
CA ASN A 344 -10.12 9.39 -25.65
C ASN A 344 -9.38 9.29 -27.00
N GLN A 345 -9.40 10.32 -27.84
CA GLN A 345 -8.70 10.30 -29.13
C GLN A 345 -7.27 10.82 -29.03
N PHE A 346 -7.09 11.98 -28.45
CA PHE A 346 -5.78 12.59 -28.25
C PHE A 346 -5.75 13.33 -26.91
N GLN A 347 -4.68 13.17 -26.19
CA GLN A 347 -4.43 13.93 -24.97
C GLN A 347 -2.92 14.17 -24.84
N TRP A 348 -2.55 15.43 -24.66
CA TRP A 348 -1.20 15.79 -24.26
C TRP A 348 -1.21 16.34 -22.84
N THR A 349 -0.37 15.78 -21.99
CA THR A 349 -0.23 16.20 -20.60
C THR A 349 1.22 16.55 -20.36
N THR A 350 1.49 17.76 -19.89
CA THR A 350 2.83 18.18 -19.47
C THR A 350 2.75 18.89 -18.15
N GLY A 351 3.80 18.77 -17.33
CA GLY A 351 3.78 19.37 -16.01
C GLY A 351 5.11 19.27 -15.27
N VAL A 352 5.10 19.86 -14.10
CA VAL A 352 6.21 19.86 -13.14
C VAL A 352 5.68 19.51 -11.76
N GLU A 353 6.46 18.76 -11.01
CA GLU A 353 6.25 18.43 -9.60
C GLU A 353 7.50 18.77 -8.82
N TYR A 354 7.33 19.46 -7.69
CA TYR A 354 8.39 19.81 -6.75
C TYR A 354 8.01 19.38 -5.35
N MET A 355 8.96 18.76 -4.68
CA MET A 355 8.83 18.32 -3.29
C MET A 355 10.08 18.72 -2.50
N ALA A 356 9.88 19.22 -1.29
CA ALA A 356 10.94 19.54 -0.35
C ALA A 356 10.64 18.94 1.02
N ASN A 357 11.69 18.47 1.69
CA ASN A 357 11.62 17.93 3.05
C ASN A 357 12.72 18.56 3.90
N GLU A 358 12.38 18.89 5.14
CA GLU A 358 13.30 19.23 6.22
C GLU A 358 13.17 18.16 7.30
N ALA A 359 14.27 17.46 7.63
CA ALA A 359 14.33 16.43 8.67
C ALA A 359 15.38 16.82 9.73
N GLY A 360 14.93 17.12 10.93
CA GLY A 360 15.78 17.22 12.13
C GLY A 360 15.80 15.87 12.85
N ILE A 361 16.98 15.26 12.99
CA ILE A 361 17.16 13.91 13.52
C ILE A 361 18.11 13.94 14.72
N LYS A 362 17.62 13.49 15.88
CA LYS A 362 18.41 13.34 17.10
C LYS A 362 18.46 11.89 17.52
N ASN A 363 19.65 11.33 17.69
CA ASN A 363 19.85 10.01 18.27
C ASN A 363 20.43 10.14 19.68
N PHE A 364 19.92 9.34 20.57
CA PHE A 364 20.32 9.26 21.96
C PHE A 364 20.65 7.80 22.32
N VAL A 365 21.40 7.60 23.38
CA VAL A 365 21.46 6.28 24.04
C VAL A 365 20.05 5.93 24.51
N ASN A 366 19.58 4.74 24.19
CA ASN A 366 18.30 4.25 24.71
C ASN A 366 18.51 3.64 26.09
N ASN A 367 18.05 4.30 27.14
CA ASN A 367 18.03 3.76 28.49
C ASN A 367 16.63 3.26 28.84
N LYS A 368 16.32 2.01 28.45
CA LYS A 368 15.05 1.33 28.75
C LYS A 368 13.80 2.15 28.33
N GLY A 369 13.86 2.70 27.11
CA GLY A 369 12.80 3.52 26.55
C GLY A 369 12.84 4.99 26.92
N VAL A 370 13.93 5.46 27.55
CA VAL A 370 14.15 6.87 27.89
C VAL A 370 15.39 7.37 27.13
N PRO A 371 15.32 8.49 26.39
CA PRO A 371 16.49 9.06 25.75
C PRO A 371 17.49 9.55 26.82
N ALA A 372 18.74 9.10 26.75
CA ALA A 372 19.83 9.49 27.63
C ALA A 372 20.82 10.42 26.91
N ASN A 373 22.10 10.08 26.88
CA ASN A 373 23.11 10.91 26.23
C ASN A 373 22.90 11.06 24.73
N LEU A 374 23.07 12.28 24.22
CA LEU A 374 22.96 12.61 22.79
C LEU A 374 24.13 11.97 22.03
N LEU A 375 23.82 11.17 21.02
CA LEU A 375 24.78 10.53 20.12
C LEU A 375 24.99 11.30 18.83
N ALA A 376 23.90 11.81 18.25
CA ALA A 376 23.93 12.60 17.03
C ALA A 376 22.78 13.62 17.00
N ASP A 377 23.03 14.77 16.38
CA ASP A 377 22.04 15.80 16.09
C ASP A 377 22.31 16.32 14.67
N ASP A 378 21.42 16.01 13.73
CA ASP A 378 21.60 16.28 12.33
C ASP A 378 20.39 16.99 11.75
N ILE A 379 20.62 17.89 10.79
CA ILE A 379 19.58 18.45 9.94
C ILE A 379 19.85 18.07 8.49
N ILE A 380 18.80 17.61 7.80
CA ILE A 380 18.87 17.15 6.41
C ILE A 380 17.73 17.79 5.63
N TYR A 381 18.07 18.41 4.53
CA TYR A 381 17.14 18.92 3.53
C TYR A 381 17.17 18.02 2.31
N SER A 382 16.01 17.62 1.84
CA SER A 382 15.85 16.82 0.62
C SER A 382 14.96 17.57 -0.35
N GLN A 383 15.35 17.63 -1.62
CA GLN A 383 14.55 18.24 -2.68
C GLN A 383 14.44 17.25 -3.84
N GLN A 384 13.22 17.07 -4.33
CA GLN A 384 12.96 16.30 -5.53
C GLN A 384 12.10 17.14 -6.47
N HIS A 385 12.50 17.21 -7.72
CA HIS A 385 11.67 17.78 -8.76
C HIS A 385 11.80 17.00 -10.06
N PHE A 386 10.75 16.98 -10.83
CA PHE A 386 10.79 16.45 -12.18
C PHE A 386 9.82 17.17 -13.09
N ILE A 387 10.21 17.23 -14.37
CA ILE A 387 9.40 17.73 -15.46
C ILE A 387 9.02 16.53 -16.30
N PHE A 388 7.78 16.46 -16.71
CA PHE A 388 7.27 15.36 -17.52
C PHE A 388 6.41 15.84 -18.67
N SER A 389 6.37 15.06 -19.74
CA SER A 389 5.48 15.23 -20.86
C SER A 389 5.02 13.87 -21.39
N GLN A 390 3.74 13.74 -21.66
CA GLN A 390 3.13 12.50 -22.12
C GLN A 390 2.07 12.78 -23.18
N VAL A 391 2.09 12.02 -24.25
CA VAL A 391 1.07 12.00 -25.29
C VAL A 391 0.34 10.66 -25.24
N LYS A 392 -0.97 10.72 -25.25
CA LYS A 392 -1.87 9.59 -25.50
C LYS A 392 -2.57 9.84 -26.85
N TRP A 393 -2.51 8.87 -27.74
CA TRP A 393 -3.06 8.99 -29.08
C TRP A 393 -3.76 7.70 -29.49
N LYS A 394 -5.00 7.83 -29.94
CA LYS A 394 -5.83 6.73 -30.46
C LYS A 394 -6.13 7.01 -31.94
N PRO A 395 -5.18 6.70 -32.85
CA PRO A 395 -5.35 6.96 -34.28
C PRO A 395 -6.53 6.18 -34.88
N PHE A 396 -6.78 4.98 -34.36
CA PHE A 396 -7.88 4.11 -34.76
C PHE A 396 -8.67 3.64 -33.54
N GLN A 397 -9.91 3.25 -33.69
CA GLN A 397 -10.73 2.79 -32.57
C GLN A 397 -10.13 1.61 -31.79
N ARG A 398 -9.33 0.76 -32.46
CA ARG A 398 -8.73 -0.44 -31.88
C ARG A 398 -7.32 -0.24 -31.33
N PHE A 399 -6.66 0.87 -31.61
CA PHE A 399 -5.25 1.08 -31.25
C PHE A 399 -5.05 2.34 -30.43
N LEU A 400 -4.43 2.21 -29.28
CA LEU A 400 -4.04 3.31 -28.41
C LEU A 400 -2.53 3.26 -28.20
N LEU A 401 -1.85 4.38 -28.45
CA LEU A 401 -0.43 4.60 -28.19
C LEU A 401 -0.28 5.60 -27.05
N GLN A 402 0.69 5.35 -26.16
CA GLN A 402 1.06 6.30 -25.12
C GLN A 402 2.57 6.38 -25.05
N ALA A 403 3.11 7.60 -25.17
CA ALA A 403 4.55 7.89 -25.06
C ALA A 403 4.74 8.98 -24.00
N GLY A 404 5.67 8.80 -23.11
CA GLY A 404 5.98 9.73 -22.03
C GLY A 404 7.46 9.79 -21.74
N LEU A 405 7.88 10.93 -21.23
CA LEU A 405 9.27 11.22 -20.86
C LEU A 405 9.29 12.10 -19.61
N SER A 406 10.19 11.83 -18.68
CA SER A 406 10.52 12.77 -17.60
C SER A 406 12.01 12.95 -17.41
N VAL A 407 12.37 14.13 -16.90
CA VAL A 407 13.71 14.45 -16.39
C VAL A 407 13.57 14.66 -14.90
N ASN A 408 14.34 13.93 -14.11
CA ASN A 408 14.22 13.90 -12.66
C ASN A 408 15.48 14.44 -11.99
N GLN A 409 15.33 15.11 -10.86
CA GLN A 409 16.42 15.58 -10.01
C GLN A 409 16.11 15.29 -8.55
N GLN A 410 17.12 14.80 -7.83
CA GLN A 410 17.07 14.58 -6.39
C GLN A 410 18.34 15.12 -5.75
N ASP A 411 18.18 15.97 -4.74
CA ASP A 411 19.28 16.61 -4.02
C ASP A 411 19.13 16.41 -2.52
N TYR A 412 20.28 16.32 -1.83
CA TYR A 412 20.36 16.30 -0.37
C TYR A 412 21.39 17.31 0.09
N MET A 413 21.05 18.01 1.17
CA MET A 413 21.95 18.90 1.88
C MET A 413 21.87 18.56 3.36
N TYR A 414 23.00 18.30 4.00
CA TYR A 414 23.03 17.87 5.40
C TYR A 414 24.13 18.52 6.20
N LYS A 415 23.90 18.62 7.52
CA LYS A 415 24.82 19.18 8.48
C LYS A 415 24.64 18.51 9.83
N SER A 416 25.75 18.18 10.52
CA SER A 416 25.72 17.83 11.93
C SER A 416 25.63 19.08 12.79
N MET A 417 24.62 19.15 13.63
CA MET A 417 24.37 20.27 14.54
C MET A 417 25.23 20.21 15.81
N GLN A 418 25.87 19.07 16.11
CA GLN A 418 26.84 18.94 17.18
C GLN A 418 28.15 19.71 16.91
N ARG A 419 28.47 19.94 15.61
CA ARG A 419 29.62 20.73 15.17
C ARG A 419 29.10 22.04 14.60
N VAL A 420 28.90 23.04 15.43
CA VAL A 420 28.28 24.33 15.07
C VAL A 420 28.95 24.99 13.86
N SER A 421 30.28 24.88 13.73
CA SER A 421 31.07 25.44 12.62
C SER A 421 31.14 24.54 11.39
N ALA A 422 30.55 23.34 11.39
CA ALA A 422 30.57 22.47 10.22
C ALA A 422 29.74 23.09 9.05
N PRO A 423 30.27 23.08 7.82
CA PRO A 423 29.51 23.53 6.66
C PRO A 423 28.41 22.52 6.32
N PHE A 424 27.43 22.94 5.54
CA PHE A 424 26.54 22.01 4.88
C PHE A 424 27.29 21.22 3.82
N ASN A 425 27.06 19.92 3.82
CA ASN A 425 27.48 19.02 2.75
C ASN A 425 26.35 18.87 1.75
N TYR A 426 26.67 18.83 0.47
CA TYR A 426 25.72 18.75 -0.62
C TYR A 426 25.92 17.45 -1.43
N ARG A 427 24.82 16.79 -1.76
CA ARG A 427 24.81 15.61 -2.61
C ARG A 427 23.72 15.75 -3.67
N LYS A 428 24.14 15.77 -4.92
CA LYS A 428 23.28 15.67 -6.09
C LYS A 428 23.24 14.24 -6.59
N ILE A 429 22.06 13.67 -6.75
CA ILE A 429 21.86 12.38 -7.41
C ILE A 429 21.75 12.65 -8.92
N ALA A 430 22.36 11.80 -9.73
CA ALA A 430 22.30 11.93 -11.19
C ALA A 430 20.85 12.04 -11.67
N SER A 431 20.63 12.95 -12.63
CA SER A 431 19.32 13.26 -13.20
C SER A 431 18.99 12.30 -14.36
N PRO A 432 18.32 11.16 -14.13
CA PRO A 432 18.02 10.22 -15.19
C PRO A 432 16.84 10.70 -16.04
N ILE A 433 16.96 10.48 -17.33
CA ILE A 433 15.83 10.55 -18.25
C ILE A 433 15.05 9.24 -18.16
N SER A 434 13.75 9.31 -17.98
CA SER A 434 12.87 8.16 -17.81
C SER A 434 11.83 8.09 -18.94
N PRO A 435 12.16 7.48 -20.09
CA PRO A 435 11.21 7.28 -21.19
C PRO A 435 10.26 6.11 -20.91
N ARG A 436 9.06 6.19 -21.49
CA ARG A 436 8.08 5.12 -21.55
C ARG A 436 7.34 5.18 -22.88
N VAL A 437 7.23 4.03 -23.53
CA VAL A 437 6.33 3.83 -24.66
C VAL A 437 5.47 2.62 -24.39
N SER A 438 4.19 2.74 -24.66
CA SER A 438 3.23 1.63 -24.48
C SER A 438 2.10 1.72 -25.48
N PHE A 439 1.55 0.58 -25.81
CA PHE A 439 0.40 0.50 -26.69
C PHE A 439 -0.65 -0.47 -26.13
N ASN A 440 -1.87 -0.30 -26.58
CA ASN A 440 -2.98 -1.23 -26.35
C ASN A 440 -3.72 -1.45 -27.68
N TYR A 441 -3.95 -2.70 -28.04
CA TYR A 441 -4.65 -3.10 -29.24
C TYR A 441 -5.85 -3.97 -28.90
N ALA A 442 -7.04 -3.53 -29.30
CA ALA A 442 -8.26 -4.29 -29.17
C ALA A 442 -8.33 -5.39 -30.26
N VAL A 443 -7.95 -6.62 -29.89
CA VAL A 443 -8.02 -7.81 -30.75
C VAL A 443 -9.47 -8.10 -31.11
N THR A 444 -10.36 -8.04 -30.10
CA THR A 444 -11.82 -8.09 -30.25
C THR A 444 -12.46 -6.94 -29.48
N SER A 445 -13.77 -6.84 -29.51
CA SER A 445 -14.51 -5.87 -28.67
C SER A 445 -14.33 -6.11 -27.17
N THR A 446 -13.91 -7.30 -26.76
CA THR A 446 -13.81 -7.73 -25.35
C THR A 446 -12.39 -8.06 -24.88
N ILE A 447 -11.44 -8.28 -25.80
CA ILE A 447 -10.07 -8.71 -25.51
C ILE A 447 -9.08 -7.70 -26.07
N ASN A 448 -8.15 -7.26 -25.22
CA ASN A 448 -7.09 -6.33 -25.57
C ASN A 448 -5.72 -6.95 -25.27
N PHE A 449 -4.77 -6.71 -26.17
CA PHE A 449 -3.35 -6.96 -25.99
C PHE A 449 -2.64 -5.63 -25.72
N TYR A 450 -1.63 -5.62 -24.85
CA TYR A 450 -0.81 -4.42 -24.61
C TYR A 450 0.67 -4.75 -24.50
N GLY A 451 1.50 -3.75 -24.79
CA GLY A 451 2.95 -3.83 -24.60
C GLY A 451 3.49 -2.54 -23.98
N VAL A 452 4.55 -2.66 -23.19
CA VAL A 452 5.23 -1.55 -22.49
C VAL A 452 6.75 -1.73 -22.58
N ALA A 453 7.44 -0.64 -22.90
CA ALA A 453 8.86 -0.46 -22.67
C ALA A 453 9.04 0.80 -21.81
N SER A 454 9.68 0.67 -20.64
CA SER A 454 9.85 1.80 -19.72
C SER A 454 11.17 1.72 -18.96
N ARG A 455 11.77 2.88 -18.68
CA ARG A 455 12.93 3.00 -17.81
C ARG A 455 12.49 3.53 -16.46
N GLY A 456 12.89 2.85 -15.39
CA GLY A 456 12.68 3.26 -14.02
C GLY A 456 13.93 3.77 -13.35
N PHE A 457 13.72 4.60 -12.36
CA PHE A 457 14.75 5.17 -11.52
C PHE A 457 14.23 5.32 -10.10
N SER A 458 15.08 5.10 -9.09
CA SER A 458 14.75 5.34 -7.69
C SER A 458 15.99 5.83 -6.94
N ALA A 459 15.93 7.06 -6.44
CA ALA A 459 16.99 7.63 -5.62
C ALA A 459 17.08 6.92 -4.26
N PRO A 460 18.26 6.90 -3.60
CA PRO A 460 18.35 6.51 -2.20
C PRO A 460 17.44 7.38 -1.33
N THR A 461 16.74 6.77 -0.37
CA THR A 461 15.89 7.49 0.60
C THR A 461 16.74 8.12 1.71
N LEU A 462 16.15 9.04 2.48
CA LEU A 462 16.79 9.63 3.67
C LEU A 462 17.35 8.57 4.61
N ALA A 463 16.55 7.55 4.93
CA ALA A 463 16.95 6.48 5.84
C ALA A 463 18.01 5.53 5.27
N GLU A 464 18.32 5.61 3.98
CA GLU A 464 19.42 4.87 3.34
C GLU A 464 20.69 5.70 3.28
N ILE A 465 20.57 7.01 3.07
CA ILE A 465 21.70 7.93 3.06
C ILE A 465 22.21 8.20 4.48
N ARG A 466 21.28 8.29 5.44
CA ARG A 466 21.59 8.47 6.88
C ARG A 466 20.82 7.41 7.68
N PRO A 467 21.35 6.18 7.75
CA PRO A 467 20.74 5.07 8.47
C PRO A 467 20.93 5.15 9.99
N SER A 468 20.57 4.08 10.69
CA SER A 468 20.54 4.05 12.16
C SER A 468 21.91 4.10 12.85
N ASP A 469 23.00 3.86 12.10
CA ASP A 469 24.37 4.04 12.58
C ASP A 469 24.77 5.52 12.75
N GLY A 470 23.93 6.44 12.27
CA GLY A 470 24.17 7.88 12.36
C GLY A 470 25.21 8.42 11.38
N GLN A 471 25.73 7.57 10.50
CA GLN A 471 26.68 7.99 9.46
C GLN A 471 25.95 8.48 8.21
N PHE A 472 26.61 9.33 7.42
CA PHE A 472 26.08 9.76 6.14
C PHE A 472 26.80 9.05 4.98
N TYR A 473 26.04 8.38 4.11
CA TYR A 473 26.53 7.56 2.99
C TYR A 473 26.40 8.31 1.64
N PRO A 474 27.33 9.22 1.30
CA PRO A 474 27.20 10.07 0.12
C PRO A 474 27.43 9.33 -1.20
N LEU A 475 28.00 8.12 -1.18
CA LEU A 475 28.36 7.36 -2.38
C LEU A 475 27.25 6.41 -2.86
N LEU A 476 26.14 6.32 -2.14
CA LEU A 476 25.04 5.44 -2.51
C LEU A 476 24.38 5.96 -3.80
N ASN A 477 24.38 5.14 -4.85
CA ASN A 477 23.85 5.49 -6.17
C ASN A 477 22.35 5.13 -6.28
N ALA A 478 21.66 5.84 -7.18
CA ALA A 478 20.28 5.51 -7.53
C ALA A 478 20.18 4.17 -8.26
N GLU A 479 19.12 3.41 -7.93
CA GLU A 479 18.72 2.25 -8.73
C GLU A 479 18.13 2.71 -10.06
N GLN A 480 18.38 1.98 -11.14
CA GLN A 480 17.80 2.24 -12.45
C GLN A 480 17.68 0.96 -13.28
N GLY A 481 16.73 0.92 -14.19
CA GLY A 481 16.56 -0.27 -15.01
C GLY A 481 15.52 -0.14 -16.11
N TRP A 482 15.59 -1.06 -17.08
CA TRP A 482 14.63 -1.18 -18.17
C TRP A 482 13.63 -2.31 -17.88
N ASN A 483 12.37 -2.01 -18.11
CA ASN A 483 11.25 -2.95 -18.04
C ASN A 483 10.61 -3.10 -19.41
N PHE A 484 10.47 -4.35 -19.84
CA PHE A 484 9.70 -4.75 -21.02
C PHE A 484 8.57 -5.66 -20.55
N GLU A 485 7.34 -5.35 -20.96
CA GLU A 485 6.14 -6.05 -20.51
C GLU A 485 5.19 -6.25 -21.69
N GLY A 486 4.56 -7.41 -21.75
CA GLY A 486 3.44 -7.72 -22.63
C GLY A 486 2.31 -8.40 -21.86
N GLY A 487 1.07 -8.12 -22.20
CA GLY A 487 -0.06 -8.73 -21.54
C GLY A 487 -1.32 -8.75 -22.37
N ILE A 488 -2.23 -9.61 -21.97
CA ILE A 488 -3.57 -9.77 -22.55
C ILE A 488 -4.60 -9.70 -21.46
N LYS A 489 -5.65 -8.92 -21.66
CA LYS A 489 -6.74 -8.76 -20.69
C LYS A 489 -8.08 -8.53 -21.37
N GLY A 490 -9.12 -8.92 -20.69
CA GLY A 490 -10.46 -8.79 -21.23
C GLY A 490 -11.50 -9.57 -20.47
N PHE A 491 -12.61 -9.79 -21.14
CA PHE A 491 -13.75 -10.54 -20.61
C PHE A 491 -14.43 -11.36 -21.71
N LEU A 492 -15.07 -12.47 -21.29
CA LEU A 492 -15.85 -13.37 -22.13
C LEU A 492 -17.21 -13.58 -21.48
N GLY A 493 -18.20 -14.03 -22.28
CA GLY A 493 -19.54 -14.37 -21.81
C GLY A 493 -20.23 -13.21 -21.07
N ASP A 494 -20.33 -12.03 -21.72
CA ASP A 494 -20.96 -10.82 -21.14
C ASP A 494 -20.40 -10.40 -19.77
N GLY A 495 -19.08 -10.63 -19.58
CA GLY A 495 -18.40 -10.31 -18.35
C GLY A 495 -18.51 -11.38 -17.24
N GLN A 496 -18.96 -12.57 -17.57
CA GLN A 496 -18.93 -13.71 -16.64
C GLN A 496 -17.50 -14.12 -16.33
N PHE A 497 -16.61 -14.14 -17.33
CA PHE A 497 -15.21 -14.47 -17.17
C PHE A 497 -14.35 -13.24 -17.47
N VAL A 498 -13.57 -12.78 -16.49
CA VAL A 498 -12.64 -11.65 -16.61
C VAL A 498 -11.24 -12.15 -16.32
N PHE A 499 -10.28 -11.77 -17.16
CA PHE A 499 -8.90 -12.20 -17.03
C PHE A 499 -7.90 -11.08 -17.33
N ASP A 500 -6.72 -11.18 -16.70
CA ASP A 500 -5.54 -10.35 -16.95
C ASP A 500 -4.30 -11.25 -16.81
N ALA A 501 -3.55 -11.40 -17.88
CA ALA A 501 -2.29 -12.14 -17.89
C ALA A 501 -1.17 -11.23 -18.39
N SER A 502 -0.03 -11.22 -17.69
CA SER A 502 1.13 -10.43 -18.09
C SER A 502 2.43 -11.19 -17.89
N PHE A 503 3.39 -10.89 -18.78
CA PHE A 503 4.78 -11.34 -18.72
C PHE A 503 5.67 -10.12 -18.75
N TYR A 504 6.71 -10.10 -17.93
CA TYR A 504 7.63 -8.97 -17.87
C TYR A 504 9.07 -9.40 -17.64
N HIS A 505 9.96 -8.54 -18.10
CA HIS A 505 11.39 -8.60 -17.88
C HIS A 505 11.87 -7.25 -17.36
N PHE A 506 12.38 -7.20 -16.14
CA PHE A 506 12.96 -6.00 -15.56
C PHE A 506 14.41 -6.26 -15.18
N SER A 507 15.34 -5.51 -15.81
CA SER A 507 16.76 -5.53 -15.50
C SER A 507 17.11 -4.29 -14.68
N LEU A 508 17.35 -4.48 -13.38
CA LEU A 508 17.70 -3.43 -12.43
C LEU A 508 19.22 -3.41 -12.21
N GLN A 509 19.78 -2.22 -12.17
CA GLN A 509 21.19 -1.95 -11.88
C GLN A 509 21.31 -1.13 -10.60
N ASN A 510 22.46 -1.23 -9.91
CA ASN A 510 22.75 -0.54 -8.66
C ASN A 510 21.69 -0.82 -7.57
N ALA A 511 21.22 -2.06 -7.49
CA ALA A 511 20.23 -2.44 -6.46
C ALA A 511 20.73 -2.06 -5.08
N ILE A 512 19.93 -1.36 -4.31
CA ILE A 512 20.25 -0.98 -2.93
C ILE A 512 19.83 -2.14 -2.02
N VAL A 513 20.76 -2.63 -1.22
CA VAL A 513 20.51 -3.72 -0.28
C VAL A 513 20.87 -3.31 1.13
N ARG A 514 20.08 -3.79 2.08
CA ARG A 514 20.33 -3.59 3.52
C ARG A 514 21.44 -4.51 3.99
N ARG A 515 22.27 -3.97 4.93
CA ARG A 515 23.28 -4.68 5.71
C ARG A 515 23.10 -4.35 7.18
N THR A 516 23.71 -5.15 8.03
CA THR A 516 23.75 -4.91 9.50
C THR A 516 25.18 -5.07 9.95
N ASP A 517 25.70 -4.10 10.69
CA ASP A 517 27.03 -4.17 11.31
C ASP A 517 27.05 -5.07 12.57
N ALA A 518 28.23 -5.29 13.14
CA ALA A 518 28.38 -6.11 14.34
C ALA A 518 27.66 -5.50 15.57
N GLY A 519 27.47 -4.18 15.61
CA GLY A 519 26.70 -3.45 16.63
C GLY A 519 25.18 -3.55 16.47
N GLY A 520 24.70 -4.17 15.39
CA GLY A 520 23.28 -4.29 15.10
C GLY A 520 22.66 -3.09 14.39
N ASN A 521 23.48 -2.11 13.97
CA ASN A 521 23.00 -0.95 13.22
C ASN A 521 22.83 -1.31 11.74
N GLU A 522 21.80 -0.74 11.13
CA GLU A 522 21.52 -0.93 9.71
C GLU A 522 22.28 0.10 8.88
N TYR A 523 22.82 -0.34 7.73
CA TYR A 523 23.36 0.50 6.69
C TYR A 523 23.04 -0.07 5.30
N PHE A 524 23.31 0.69 4.24
CA PHE A 524 22.92 0.33 2.88
C PHE A 524 24.11 0.43 1.93
N VAL A 525 24.12 -0.46 0.95
CA VAL A 525 25.12 -0.49 -0.12
C VAL A 525 24.46 -0.78 -1.47
N ASN A 526 25.09 -0.32 -2.56
CA ASN A 526 24.72 -0.79 -3.88
C ASN A 526 25.29 -2.18 -4.08
N ALA A 527 24.44 -3.14 -4.42
CA ALA A 527 24.80 -4.51 -4.72
C ALA A 527 24.42 -4.79 -6.17
N GLY A 528 25.38 -4.87 -7.06
CA GLY A 528 25.21 -5.28 -8.46
C GLY A 528 23.86 -4.92 -9.11
N GLY A 529 23.22 -5.93 -9.68
CA GLY A 529 21.89 -5.81 -10.29
C GLY A 529 20.97 -6.97 -9.99
N THR A 530 19.76 -6.91 -10.54
CA THR A 530 18.79 -8.00 -10.49
C THR A 530 18.18 -8.24 -11.86
N ARG A 531 17.86 -9.50 -12.15
CA ARG A 531 17.03 -9.91 -13.29
C ARG A 531 15.69 -10.42 -12.77
N GLN A 532 14.65 -9.70 -13.10
CA GLN A 532 13.30 -9.96 -12.61
C GLN A 532 12.41 -10.35 -13.79
N ASN A 533 12.39 -11.63 -14.12
CA ASN A 533 11.45 -12.21 -15.08
C ASN A 533 10.24 -12.69 -14.30
N GLY A 534 9.03 -12.38 -14.77
CA GLY A 534 7.83 -12.84 -14.06
C GLY A 534 6.64 -13.03 -14.97
N ALA A 535 5.71 -13.82 -14.46
CA ALA A 535 4.39 -14.05 -15.04
C ALA A 535 3.31 -13.84 -13.97
N GLU A 536 2.25 -13.16 -14.35
CA GLU A 536 1.12 -12.86 -13.47
C GLU A 536 -0.18 -13.24 -14.19
N LEU A 537 -1.13 -13.82 -13.44
CA LEU A 537 -2.46 -14.17 -13.93
C LEU A 537 -3.50 -13.81 -12.89
N SER A 538 -4.54 -13.11 -13.29
CA SER A 538 -5.73 -12.84 -12.50
C SER A 538 -6.97 -13.31 -13.25
N ILE A 539 -7.83 -14.04 -12.58
CA ILE A 539 -9.10 -14.53 -13.11
C ILE A 539 -10.22 -14.20 -12.13
N ARG A 540 -11.36 -13.74 -12.66
CA ARG A 540 -12.64 -13.67 -11.95
C ARG A 540 -13.68 -14.38 -12.81
N TYR A 541 -14.43 -15.29 -12.21
CA TYR A 541 -15.46 -16.05 -12.89
C TYR A 541 -16.74 -16.09 -12.07
N LYS A 542 -17.81 -15.54 -12.65
CA LYS A 542 -19.16 -15.64 -12.07
C LYS A 542 -19.73 -17.03 -12.34
N VAL A 543 -19.56 -17.91 -11.38
CA VAL A 543 -20.01 -19.31 -11.47
C VAL A 543 -21.53 -19.37 -11.54
N MET A 544 -22.21 -18.50 -10.78
CA MET A 544 -23.66 -18.40 -10.73
C MET A 544 -24.08 -16.93 -10.54
N GLN A 545 -25.11 -16.52 -11.22
CA GLN A 545 -25.76 -15.22 -11.04
C GLN A 545 -27.20 -15.43 -10.56
N MET A 546 -27.59 -14.66 -9.55
CA MET A 546 -28.98 -14.62 -9.04
C MET A 546 -29.96 -14.27 -10.16
N GLY A 547 -31.07 -14.99 -10.25
CA GLY A 547 -32.11 -14.78 -11.25
C GLY A 547 -33.25 -15.78 -11.09
N LYS A 548 -34.13 -15.90 -12.13
CA LYS A 548 -35.20 -16.92 -12.12
C LYS A 548 -34.59 -18.30 -11.88
N GLY A 549 -34.94 -18.95 -10.76
CA GLY A 549 -34.48 -20.29 -10.39
C GLY A 549 -33.08 -20.40 -9.77
N LYS A 550 -32.34 -19.29 -9.61
CA LYS A 550 -31.00 -19.29 -8.96
C LYS A 550 -31.05 -18.55 -7.63
N PRO A 551 -30.74 -19.20 -6.49
CA PRO A 551 -30.93 -18.66 -5.16
C PRO A 551 -29.80 -17.74 -4.66
N PHE A 552 -28.62 -17.74 -5.32
CA PHE A 552 -27.43 -16.99 -4.89
C PHE A 552 -26.53 -16.60 -6.07
N ASP A 553 -25.68 -15.60 -5.85
CA ASP A 553 -24.51 -15.28 -6.68
C ASP A 553 -23.30 -16.05 -6.14
N MET A 554 -22.46 -16.55 -7.03
CA MET A 554 -21.18 -17.16 -6.69
C MET A 554 -20.11 -16.69 -7.66
N GLU A 555 -19.07 -16.04 -7.12
CA GLU A 555 -17.91 -15.59 -7.88
C GLU A 555 -16.65 -16.34 -7.41
N TYR A 556 -15.92 -16.91 -8.33
CA TYR A 556 -14.60 -17.47 -8.15
C TYR A 556 -13.55 -16.44 -8.54
N GLN A 557 -12.47 -16.34 -7.76
CA GLN A 557 -11.32 -15.49 -8.07
C GLN A 557 -10.03 -16.31 -7.91
N SER A 558 -9.09 -16.09 -8.81
CA SER A 558 -7.75 -16.65 -8.73
C SER A 558 -6.71 -15.62 -9.13
N ALA A 559 -5.62 -15.56 -8.38
CA ALA A 559 -4.48 -14.69 -8.63
C ALA A 559 -3.19 -15.49 -8.47
N PHE A 560 -2.41 -15.60 -9.53
CA PHE A 560 -1.16 -16.35 -9.55
C PHE A 560 0.00 -15.47 -9.96
N SER A 561 1.13 -15.60 -9.27
CA SER A 561 2.39 -14.93 -9.58
C SER A 561 3.52 -15.94 -9.62
N TYR A 562 4.33 -15.90 -10.67
CA TYR A 562 5.59 -16.62 -10.80
C TYR A 562 6.72 -15.61 -10.93
N GLN A 563 7.65 -15.58 -9.97
CA GLN A 563 8.66 -14.54 -9.77
C GLN A 563 10.03 -15.15 -9.45
N PRO A 564 10.66 -15.91 -10.38
CA PRO A 564 11.96 -16.55 -10.17
C PRO A 564 13.12 -15.54 -10.33
N TYR A 565 13.08 -14.45 -9.57
CA TYR A 565 14.04 -13.36 -9.65
C TYR A 565 15.43 -13.79 -9.17
N ARG A 566 16.46 -13.20 -9.77
CA ARG A 566 17.86 -13.54 -9.53
C ARG A 566 18.73 -12.29 -9.41
N PHE A 567 19.75 -12.37 -8.56
CA PHE A 567 20.83 -11.40 -8.56
C PHE A 567 21.70 -11.53 -9.82
N THR A 568 22.26 -10.40 -10.29
CA THR A 568 23.21 -10.31 -11.38
C THR A 568 24.36 -9.39 -10.98
N ASN A 569 25.61 -9.76 -11.36
CA ASN A 569 26.80 -8.96 -11.06
C ASN A 569 26.91 -8.59 -9.58
N PHE A 570 26.58 -9.53 -8.68
CA PHE A 570 26.56 -9.29 -7.25
C PHE A 570 27.69 -10.07 -6.57
N GLN A 571 28.60 -9.31 -5.93
CA GLN A 571 29.68 -9.84 -5.12
C GLN A 571 29.63 -9.23 -3.71
N GLN A 572 29.81 -10.04 -2.68
CA GLN A 572 29.91 -9.61 -1.29
C GLN A 572 31.21 -10.14 -0.69
N GLY A 573 32.20 -9.27 -0.52
CA GLY A 573 33.55 -9.69 -0.19
C GLY A 573 34.10 -10.64 -1.27
N LEU A 574 34.47 -11.85 -0.88
CA LEU A 574 34.93 -12.91 -1.80
C LEU A 574 33.81 -13.80 -2.37
N LEU A 575 32.57 -13.63 -1.87
CA LEU A 575 31.43 -14.46 -2.28
C LEU A 575 30.81 -13.93 -3.58
N GLN A 576 30.72 -14.79 -4.58
CA GLN A 576 29.96 -14.54 -5.80
C GLN A 576 28.50 -14.98 -5.57
N LEU A 577 27.57 -14.02 -5.66
CA LEU A 577 26.14 -14.24 -5.37
C LEU A 577 25.27 -14.19 -6.63
N ASN A 578 25.91 -14.25 -7.80
CA ASN A 578 25.24 -14.29 -9.11
C ASN A 578 24.30 -15.49 -9.21
N ASN A 579 23.12 -15.26 -9.81
CA ASN A 579 22.08 -16.26 -9.99
C ASN A 579 21.42 -16.78 -8.70
N ASN A 580 21.80 -16.31 -7.51
CA ASN A 580 21.04 -16.60 -6.29
C ASN A 580 19.63 -16.02 -6.40
N PRO A 581 18.62 -16.69 -5.80
CA PRO A 581 17.27 -16.15 -5.71
C PRO A 581 17.26 -14.78 -5.00
N LEU A 582 16.42 -13.87 -5.49
CA LEU A 582 16.29 -12.56 -4.87
C LEU A 582 15.74 -12.69 -3.44
N THR A 583 16.45 -12.09 -2.48
CA THR A 583 16.12 -12.17 -1.06
C THR A 583 14.77 -11.51 -0.76
N GLY A 584 13.96 -12.17 0.07
CA GLY A 584 12.66 -11.68 0.51
C GLY A 584 11.51 -11.92 -0.48
N VAL A 585 11.76 -12.54 -1.65
CA VAL A 585 10.75 -12.75 -2.69
C VAL A 585 10.40 -14.23 -2.82
N PRO A 586 9.14 -14.65 -2.60
CA PRO A 586 8.69 -16.00 -2.92
C PRO A 586 8.63 -16.19 -4.44
N ALA A 587 9.14 -17.31 -4.94
CA ALA A 587 9.09 -17.60 -6.37
C ALA A 587 7.66 -17.81 -6.89
N THR A 588 6.75 -18.28 -6.03
CA THR A 588 5.34 -18.51 -6.38
C THR A 588 4.42 -17.98 -5.28
N VAL A 589 3.36 -17.33 -5.69
CA VAL A 589 2.21 -16.97 -4.84
C VAL A 589 0.94 -17.30 -5.62
N TRP A 590 0.03 -18.02 -4.97
CA TRP A 590 -1.27 -18.33 -5.54
C TRP A 590 -2.37 -18.06 -4.54
N VAL A 591 -3.34 -17.26 -4.93
CA VAL A 591 -4.50 -16.92 -4.11
C VAL A 591 -5.76 -17.35 -4.82
N ILE A 592 -6.65 -18.02 -4.08
CA ILE A 592 -7.96 -18.48 -4.56
C ILE A 592 -9.02 -17.91 -3.62
N GLY A 593 -10.11 -17.41 -4.17
CA GLY A 593 -11.22 -16.89 -3.40
C GLY A 593 -12.58 -17.29 -3.96
N PHE A 594 -13.56 -17.40 -3.07
CA PHE A 594 -14.97 -17.59 -3.39
C PHE A 594 -15.80 -16.56 -2.64
N ASP A 595 -16.67 -15.87 -3.36
CA ASP A 595 -17.68 -14.96 -2.85
C ASP A 595 -19.07 -15.54 -3.13
N ILE A 596 -19.87 -15.78 -2.11
CA ILE A 596 -21.25 -16.27 -2.23
C ILE A 596 -22.18 -15.24 -1.59
N LYS A 597 -23.20 -14.80 -2.31
CA LYS A 597 -24.22 -13.86 -1.83
C LYS A 597 -25.61 -14.40 -2.10
N THR A 598 -26.47 -14.40 -1.09
CA THR A 598 -27.85 -14.87 -1.20
C THR A 598 -28.83 -13.69 -1.26
N LYS A 599 -30.04 -13.95 -1.76
CA LYS A 599 -31.14 -12.96 -1.75
C LYS A 599 -31.51 -12.49 -0.35
N SER A 600 -31.35 -13.35 0.63
CA SER A 600 -31.63 -13.00 2.03
C SER A 600 -30.59 -12.05 2.65
N GLY A 601 -29.55 -11.61 1.91
CA GLY A 601 -28.49 -10.75 2.41
C GLY A 601 -27.40 -11.49 3.19
N LEU A 602 -27.36 -12.81 3.18
CA LEU A 602 -26.22 -13.59 3.70
C LEU A 602 -25.09 -13.55 2.66
N SER A 603 -23.88 -13.29 3.12
CA SER A 603 -22.68 -13.37 2.29
C SER A 603 -21.64 -14.24 2.98
N ILE A 604 -20.98 -15.11 2.21
CA ILE A 604 -19.90 -15.97 2.68
C ILE A 604 -18.71 -15.70 1.77
N PHE A 605 -17.59 -15.36 2.36
CA PHE A 605 -16.33 -15.17 1.70
C PHE A 605 -15.31 -16.19 2.19
N CYS A 606 -14.62 -16.85 1.28
CA CYS A 606 -13.53 -17.77 1.58
C CYS A 606 -12.32 -17.40 0.72
N ASN A 607 -11.15 -17.39 1.33
CA ASN A 607 -9.89 -17.08 0.65
C ASN A 607 -8.79 -18.03 1.11
N ALA A 608 -8.02 -18.56 0.17
CA ALA A 608 -6.85 -19.39 0.42
C ALA A 608 -5.63 -18.77 -0.26
N ASN A 609 -4.55 -18.56 0.48
CA ASN A 609 -3.27 -18.03 0.00
C ASN A 609 -2.18 -19.09 0.16
N PHE A 610 -1.51 -19.42 -0.93
CA PHE A 610 -0.38 -20.36 -1.00
C PHE A 610 0.87 -19.56 -1.35
N THR A 611 1.81 -19.47 -0.42
CA THR A 611 3.08 -18.76 -0.61
C THR A 611 4.24 -19.75 -0.62
N GLY A 612 5.07 -19.73 -1.65
CA GLY A 612 6.26 -20.57 -1.76
C GLY A 612 7.36 -20.18 -0.77
N LYS A 613 8.43 -20.96 -0.72
CA LYS A 613 9.59 -20.66 0.13
C LYS A 613 10.23 -19.32 -0.23
N ILE A 614 10.80 -18.64 0.79
CA ILE A 614 11.39 -17.29 0.67
C ILE A 614 12.84 -17.35 1.11
N SER A 615 13.79 -16.91 0.26
CA SER A 615 15.19 -16.71 0.67
C SER A 615 15.28 -15.58 1.67
N LEU A 616 15.98 -15.77 2.80
CA LEU A 616 16.10 -14.80 3.88
C LEU A 616 17.45 -14.08 3.89
N ASN A 617 18.42 -14.57 3.12
CA ASN A 617 19.72 -13.92 2.94
C ASN A 617 20.19 -14.00 1.49
N ASP A 618 21.10 -13.11 1.11
CA ASP A 618 21.59 -12.97 -0.26
C ASP A 618 22.42 -14.18 -0.71
N ALA A 619 23.02 -14.90 0.25
CA ALA A 619 23.73 -16.16 -0.01
C ALA A 619 22.79 -17.34 -0.30
N ALA A 620 21.47 -17.17 -0.13
CA ALA A 620 20.45 -18.20 -0.30
C ALA A 620 20.70 -19.47 0.54
N THR A 621 21.25 -19.32 1.73
CA THR A 621 21.53 -20.43 2.66
C THR A 621 20.44 -20.64 3.70
N VAL A 622 19.56 -19.63 3.92
CA VAL A 622 18.46 -19.69 4.87
C VAL A 622 17.15 -19.34 4.16
N TYR A 623 16.11 -20.11 4.46
CA TYR A 623 14.80 -19.95 3.86
C TYR A 623 13.70 -19.92 4.92
N ALA A 624 12.64 -19.17 4.68
CA ALA A 624 11.36 -19.40 5.32
C ALA A 624 10.58 -20.47 4.55
N ASP A 625 9.93 -21.35 5.31
CA ASP A 625 9.11 -22.42 4.75
C ASP A 625 7.89 -21.86 4.01
N PRO A 626 7.36 -22.61 3.01
CA PRO A 626 6.11 -22.28 2.38
C PRO A 626 4.95 -22.38 3.37
N TYR A 627 3.92 -21.56 3.17
CA TYR A 627 2.75 -21.59 4.04
C TYR A 627 1.45 -21.47 3.26
N GLN A 628 0.35 -21.89 3.91
CA GLN A 628 -1.01 -21.85 3.40
C GLN A 628 -1.91 -21.16 4.42
N LEU A 629 -2.60 -20.10 4.01
CA LEU A 629 -3.53 -19.39 4.87
C LEU A 629 -4.93 -19.48 4.32
N VAL A 630 -5.86 -19.92 5.15
CA VAL A 630 -7.29 -19.96 4.82
C VAL A 630 -8.01 -18.98 5.73
N GLN A 631 -8.84 -18.13 5.13
CA GLN A 631 -9.64 -17.11 5.79
C GLN A 631 -11.10 -17.26 5.39
N ILE A 632 -12.02 -17.15 6.35
CA ILE A 632 -13.46 -17.20 6.11
C ILE A 632 -14.11 -16.01 6.81
N LYS A 633 -15.03 -15.36 6.13
CA LYS A 633 -15.90 -14.33 6.70
C LYS A 633 -17.34 -14.60 6.31
N ILE A 634 -18.23 -14.51 7.27
CA ILE A 634 -19.68 -14.60 7.09
C ILE A 634 -20.28 -13.27 7.52
N SER A 635 -21.18 -12.74 6.72
CA SER A 635 -21.89 -11.51 7.05
C SER A 635 -23.35 -11.59 6.64
N LYS A 636 -24.20 -10.91 7.42
CA LYS A 636 -25.63 -10.76 7.17
C LYS A 636 -25.96 -9.27 7.06
N GLN A 637 -26.54 -8.91 5.92
CA GLN A 637 -27.10 -7.57 5.69
C GLN A 637 -28.57 -7.58 6.06
N LEU A 638 -29.00 -6.58 6.83
CA LEU A 638 -30.37 -6.32 7.23
C LEU A 638 -30.71 -4.88 6.87
N GLN A 639 -31.94 -4.63 6.44
CA GLN A 639 -32.47 -3.30 6.19
C GLN A 639 -33.70 -3.08 7.07
N ILE A 640 -33.72 -2.02 7.85
CA ILE A 640 -34.84 -1.60 8.70
C ILE A 640 -35.10 -0.15 8.37
N ASP A 641 -36.15 0.14 7.65
CA ASP A 641 -36.46 1.47 7.11
C ASP A 641 -35.24 2.10 6.41
N ASN A 642 -34.82 3.27 6.85
CA ASN A 642 -33.63 3.98 6.32
C ASN A 642 -32.31 3.54 6.98
N THR A 643 -32.32 2.48 7.81
CA THR A 643 -31.15 2.00 8.54
C THR A 643 -30.68 0.66 7.98
N GLY A 644 -29.50 0.66 7.40
CA GLY A 644 -28.81 -0.57 6.98
C GLY A 644 -27.94 -1.11 8.13
N ILE A 645 -28.08 -2.39 8.47
CA ILE A 645 -27.27 -3.05 9.50
C ILE A 645 -26.58 -4.24 8.87
N GLN A 646 -25.26 -4.32 9.02
CA GLN A 646 -24.47 -5.50 8.66
C GLN A 646 -23.84 -6.08 9.94
N ILE A 647 -24.04 -7.36 10.17
CA ILE A 647 -23.36 -8.12 11.23
C ILE A 647 -22.43 -9.11 10.55
N PHE A 648 -21.23 -9.28 11.10
CA PHE A 648 -20.25 -10.19 10.52
C PHE A 648 -19.40 -10.87 11.58
N THR A 649 -18.88 -12.05 11.21
CA THR A 649 -17.84 -12.77 11.94
C THR A 649 -16.88 -13.40 10.97
N GLY A 650 -15.66 -13.64 11.40
CA GLY A 650 -14.66 -14.28 10.55
C GLY A 650 -13.54 -14.96 11.34
N VAL A 651 -12.77 -15.74 10.61
CA VAL A 651 -11.58 -16.42 11.09
C VAL A 651 -10.46 -16.23 10.11
N ASP A 652 -9.31 -15.81 10.62
CA ASP A 652 -8.05 -15.76 9.89
C ASP A 652 -7.16 -16.93 10.30
N ASN A 653 -6.31 -17.40 9.36
CA ASN A 653 -5.43 -18.55 9.54
C ASN A 653 -6.16 -19.77 10.12
N LEU A 654 -7.25 -20.18 9.46
CA LEU A 654 -8.10 -21.32 9.88
C LEU A 654 -7.29 -22.58 10.13
N LEU A 655 -6.23 -22.83 9.35
CA LEU A 655 -5.37 -24.01 9.44
C LEU A 655 -4.37 -23.93 10.61
N ASN A 656 -4.33 -22.84 11.35
CA ASN A 656 -3.42 -22.58 12.48
C ASN A 656 -1.93 -22.79 12.13
N GLN A 657 -1.54 -22.34 10.93
CA GLN A 657 -0.15 -22.40 10.47
C GLN A 657 0.75 -21.48 11.31
N VAL A 658 1.95 -21.93 11.65
CA VAL A 658 3.03 -21.07 12.15
C VAL A 658 3.79 -20.53 10.96
N TYR A 659 3.80 -19.23 10.77
CA TYR A 659 4.39 -18.57 9.61
C TYR A 659 4.86 -17.16 9.96
N SER A 660 5.66 -16.56 9.08
CA SER A 660 6.06 -15.16 9.17
C SER A 660 5.49 -14.39 8.00
N LEU A 661 4.72 -13.34 8.28
CA LEU A 661 4.15 -12.47 7.25
C LEU A 661 5.11 -11.36 6.82
N GLY A 662 6.22 -11.17 7.53
CA GLY A 662 7.25 -10.19 7.22
C GLY A 662 8.57 -10.57 7.85
N ASN A 663 9.43 -11.28 7.11
CA ASN A 663 10.74 -11.70 7.61
C ASN A 663 11.75 -10.55 7.61
N ASP A 664 12.71 -10.57 8.54
CA ASP A 664 13.88 -9.73 8.48
C ASP A 664 14.89 -10.36 7.54
N ILE A 665 15.24 -9.67 6.45
CA ILE A 665 16.21 -10.17 5.47
C ILE A 665 17.64 -9.75 5.88
N ASN A 666 18.64 -10.58 5.58
CA ASN A 666 20.04 -10.37 5.93
C ASN A 666 20.23 -10.04 7.44
N ALA A 667 19.47 -10.71 8.32
CA ALA A 667 19.41 -10.39 9.73
C ALA A 667 20.62 -10.95 10.48
N LEU A 668 21.19 -10.13 11.37
CA LEU A 668 22.29 -10.54 12.26
C LEU A 668 21.82 -11.60 13.27
N GLY A 669 22.63 -12.63 13.52
CA GLY A 669 22.36 -13.68 14.50
C GLY A 669 21.19 -14.58 14.12
N ASN A 670 20.93 -14.76 12.84
CA ASN A 670 19.86 -15.63 12.29
C ASN A 670 18.44 -15.30 12.79
N ARG A 671 18.18 -14.05 13.16
CA ARG A 671 16.89 -13.57 13.66
C ARG A 671 15.99 -13.11 12.52
N TYR A 672 15.64 -14.02 11.65
CA TYR A 672 14.89 -13.73 10.43
C TYR A 672 13.36 -13.68 10.63
N PHE A 673 12.83 -14.35 11.66
CA PHE A 673 11.41 -14.69 11.72
C PHE A 673 10.62 -13.69 12.58
N ASN A 674 9.63 -13.07 11.97
CA ASN A 674 8.57 -12.29 12.64
C ASN A 674 7.27 -13.07 12.52
N THR A 675 7.03 -13.97 13.48
CA THR A 675 5.87 -14.87 13.47
C THR A 675 4.56 -14.08 13.52
N ALA A 676 3.65 -14.45 12.64
CA ALA A 676 2.30 -13.89 12.56
C ALA A 676 1.32 -14.69 13.43
N ALA A 677 0.12 -14.13 13.62
CA ALA A 677 -0.91 -14.75 14.45
C ALA A 677 -1.30 -16.15 13.96
N GLY A 678 -1.43 -17.09 14.88
CA GLY A 678 -2.11 -18.35 14.65
C GLY A 678 -3.58 -18.13 14.32
N ARG A 679 -4.42 -19.19 14.39
CA ARG A 679 -5.86 -19.05 14.18
C ARG A 679 -6.44 -18.00 15.11
N ASN A 680 -7.16 -17.02 14.53
CA ASN A 680 -7.75 -15.92 15.27
C ASN A 680 -9.14 -15.58 14.72
N PHE A 681 -9.98 -15.02 15.58
CA PHE A 681 -11.37 -14.75 15.30
C PHE A 681 -11.69 -13.28 15.48
N TYR A 682 -12.64 -12.79 14.73
CA TYR A 682 -13.18 -11.43 14.86
C TYR A 682 -14.68 -11.42 14.59
N ALA A 683 -15.36 -10.43 15.16
CA ALA A 683 -16.76 -10.15 14.89
C ALA A 683 -17.01 -8.66 14.95
N GLY A 684 -18.10 -8.23 14.37
CA GLY A 684 -18.46 -6.82 14.40
C GLY A 684 -19.79 -6.53 13.72
N PHE A 685 -20.11 -5.24 13.70
CA PHE A 685 -21.30 -4.72 13.02
C PHE A 685 -21.00 -3.38 12.34
N LYS A 686 -21.82 -3.06 11.35
CA LYS A 686 -21.86 -1.76 10.68
C LYS A 686 -23.30 -1.29 10.66
N ILE A 687 -23.52 -0.04 11.04
CA ILE A 687 -24.83 0.61 10.98
C ILE A 687 -24.72 1.83 10.06
N SER A 688 -25.62 1.94 9.10
CA SER A 688 -25.67 3.05 8.13
C SER A 688 -27.03 3.73 8.20
N PHE A 689 -27.04 5.02 8.39
CA PHE A 689 -28.22 5.89 8.35
C PHE A 689 -28.19 6.72 7.07
N GLN A 690 -29.34 6.78 6.35
CA GLN A 690 -29.50 7.55 5.11
C GLN A 690 -30.58 8.61 5.25
#